data_710423d24458734acae2c8754dd6926e
#
_entry.id   710423d24458734acae2c8754dd6926e
#
_cell.length_a   1.000
_cell.length_b   1.000
_cell.length_c   1.000
_cell.angle_alpha   90.00
_cell.angle_beta   90.00
_cell.angle_gamma   90.00
#
_symmetry.space_group_name_H-M   'P 1'
#
loop_
_entity.id
_entity.type
_entity.pdbx_description
1 polymer ?
#
loop_
_entity_poly.entity_id
_entity_poly.type
_entity_poly.pdbx_seq_one_letter_code
_entity_poly.pdbx_strand_id
1 'polypeptide(L)'
;MFGRDVTREIFEGISPQGELVFYVLSAIVSIVFIVGIGVRLRKYARGRSQDVIGSPLGFIRRVTRSSFDTALNRTVAKRDPYAGVFHAAVMWGFIVLFIGTAILTIESDIVRPLAPQFSFYWGTFYVIYSFVLDVLGLAMLVGIGALAIRRYRKPRQLDYGRVDIAPATTDRGGFRTGDWIFLGWLGLLGLSGFVLEGTRILAHDFPSFEIFSPVGWVVGAILGALGMHADAAEGIRYAMWWAHAGTALAFVAYFPFSKAIHTISDPVNLALRSPLAGRRLPVFDLAAVAPADGHVGIRDLADLTWKQLVDVDACTKCGRCHVACPAVASGAPLSPRDLILDIRQEADAAWGIAAPLGEHRSDRAYGTLPDPGGSRLAGGLISAETLWSCTMCLACVEACPVGIEHVPTIVGMRRSLVDQGEVSPSLQTAFASLAKQGNSFGQSGRARAKWTDGLATPIVDARKEDVDWLWFVGDFASFDVRVQESTRLVARLFQAAGMDFGILYEGERNAGNDVRRAGEEGLFEMLVEHNVGQLSKARFRRIVTTDPHTLNTLKFEYPDFGGEYEVWHYSQVLAALLASGDLVTRNRIDRKVTYHDPCYLARYSKVTAAPREVLAAIGANLVEMPRNGANTFCCGAGGGRIWQDDSGLIERPSEQRIREAVALPGISDFVTACPKDLTMYTAAVKATGHEQRLLVSDLAELVAAAIGMPLEEPPANEEVPLAELEATEVLPG
;
A
#
# COMPACT_ATOMS: atom_id res chain seq x y z
N MET A 1 -26.42 43.50 -14.10
CA MET A 1 -26.95 42.12 -14.25
C MET A 1 -27.13 41.87 -15.73
N PHE A 2 -26.63 40.78 -16.23
CA PHE A 2 -26.77 40.41 -17.64
C PHE A 2 -28.22 40.01 -17.95
N GLY A 3 -28.72 40.40 -19.12
CA GLY A 3 -30.10 40.13 -19.56
C GLY A 3 -30.30 38.69 -20.07
N ARG A 4 -31.52 38.37 -20.52
CA ARG A 4 -31.86 37.06 -21.08
C ARG A 4 -31.25 36.80 -22.47
N ASP A 5 -30.76 37.81 -23.11
CA ASP A 5 -30.04 37.81 -24.39
C ASP A 5 -28.62 37.26 -24.25
N VAL A 6 -28.09 37.19 -23.01
CA VAL A 6 -26.78 36.62 -22.70
C VAL A 6 -26.92 35.11 -22.49
N THR A 7 -26.78 34.34 -23.56
CA THR A 7 -26.87 32.87 -23.58
C THR A 7 -26.20 32.34 -24.86
N ARG A 8 -26.12 31.03 -25.02
CA ARG A 8 -25.78 30.39 -26.29
C ARG A 8 -26.82 29.35 -26.68
N GLU A 9 -26.98 29.14 -27.98
CA GLU A 9 -27.75 28.04 -28.52
C GLU A 9 -26.95 26.72 -28.42
N ILE A 10 -27.59 25.62 -28.00
CA ILE A 10 -26.89 24.35 -27.69
C ILE A 10 -26.59 23.56 -28.98
N PHE A 11 -27.60 23.49 -29.88
CA PHE A 11 -27.50 22.78 -31.17
C PHE A 11 -27.41 23.74 -32.36
N GLU A 12 -26.79 24.87 -32.15
CA GLU A 12 -26.64 25.90 -33.18
C GLU A 12 -25.99 25.34 -34.46
N GLY A 13 -26.67 25.55 -35.60
CA GLY A 13 -26.25 25.06 -36.90
C GLY A 13 -26.40 23.55 -37.11
N ILE A 14 -26.95 22.82 -36.17
CA ILE A 14 -27.27 21.39 -36.32
C ILE A 14 -28.72 21.25 -36.79
N SER A 15 -28.90 20.52 -37.89
CA SER A 15 -30.26 20.27 -38.40
C SER A 15 -31.06 19.37 -37.47
N PRO A 16 -32.39 19.41 -37.48
CA PRO A 16 -33.23 18.51 -36.69
C PRO A 16 -32.92 17.02 -36.92
N GLN A 17 -32.53 16.66 -38.15
CA GLN A 17 -32.09 15.29 -38.45
C GLN A 17 -30.72 14.96 -37.80
N GLY A 18 -29.81 15.93 -37.77
CA GLY A 18 -28.53 15.80 -37.08
C GLY A 18 -28.72 15.63 -35.56
N GLU A 19 -29.61 16.43 -34.99
CA GLU A 19 -29.96 16.32 -33.58
C GLU A 19 -30.55 14.94 -33.23
N LEU A 20 -31.48 14.42 -34.07
CA LEU A 20 -32.02 13.07 -33.91
C LEU A 20 -30.89 12.00 -33.98
N VAL A 21 -29.97 12.14 -34.93
CA VAL A 21 -28.82 11.21 -35.04
C VAL A 21 -27.95 11.25 -33.77
N PHE A 22 -27.69 12.44 -33.22
CA PHE A 22 -26.94 12.59 -31.99
C PHE A 22 -27.62 11.89 -30.80
N TYR A 23 -28.95 12.06 -30.64
CA TYR A 23 -29.68 11.39 -29.55
C TYR A 23 -29.73 9.87 -29.72
N VAL A 24 -29.89 9.36 -30.93
CA VAL A 24 -29.85 7.92 -31.20
C VAL A 24 -28.46 7.36 -30.84
N LEU A 25 -27.38 8.03 -31.26
CA LEU A 25 -26.01 7.62 -30.91
C LEU A 25 -25.77 7.69 -29.38
N SER A 26 -26.25 8.74 -28.73
CA SER A 26 -26.16 8.90 -27.26
C SER A 26 -26.91 7.80 -26.52
N ALA A 27 -28.06 7.37 -26.99
CA ALA A 27 -28.82 6.24 -26.42
C ALA A 27 -28.03 4.92 -26.57
N ILE A 28 -27.48 4.65 -27.76
CA ILE A 28 -26.65 3.45 -28.00
C ILE A 28 -25.43 3.43 -27.08
N VAL A 29 -24.72 4.56 -26.99
CA VAL A 29 -23.54 4.70 -26.15
C VAL A 29 -23.87 4.54 -24.67
N SER A 30 -25.02 5.08 -24.22
CA SER A 30 -25.50 4.90 -22.84
C SER A 30 -25.79 3.43 -22.53
N ILE A 31 -26.37 2.69 -23.47
CA ILE A 31 -26.58 1.24 -23.34
C ILE A 31 -25.22 0.52 -23.22
N VAL A 32 -24.26 0.83 -24.08
CA VAL A 32 -22.89 0.23 -24.04
C VAL A 32 -22.22 0.51 -22.70
N PHE A 33 -22.32 1.76 -22.20
CA PHE A 33 -21.80 2.15 -20.90
C PHE A 33 -22.44 1.34 -19.76
N ILE A 34 -23.77 1.26 -19.71
CA ILE A 34 -24.52 0.54 -18.67
C ILE A 34 -24.17 -0.96 -18.72
N VAL A 35 -24.14 -1.56 -19.91
CA VAL A 35 -23.73 -2.96 -20.09
C VAL A 35 -22.28 -3.15 -19.62
N GLY A 36 -21.37 -2.26 -19.98
CA GLY A 36 -19.97 -2.33 -19.55
C GLY A 36 -19.81 -2.27 -18.03
N ILE A 37 -20.54 -1.37 -17.35
CA ILE A 37 -20.60 -1.33 -15.87
C ILE A 37 -21.22 -2.63 -15.32
N GLY A 38 -22.30 -3.11 -15.92
CA GLY A 38 -22.93 -4.37 -15.53
C GLY A 38 -21.98 -5.57 -15.61
N VAL A 39 -21.14 -5.64 -16.64
CA VAL A 39 -20.10 -6.68 -16.78
C VAL A 39 -19.06 -6.59 -15.66
N ARG A 40 -18.64 -5.36 -15.28
CA ARG A 40 -17.73 -5.14 -14.12
C ARG A 40 -18.39 -5.58 -12.81
N LEU A 41 -19.62 -5.19 -12.56
CA LEU A 41 -20.37 -5.63 -11.37
C LEU A 41 -20.54 -7.14 -11.32
N ARG A 42 -20.81 -7.78 -12.47
CA ARG A 42 -20.86 -9.25 -12.57
C ARG A 42 -19.52 -9.91 -12.24
N LYS A 43 -18.38 -9.27 -12.60
CA LYS A 43 -17.05 -9.72 -12.18
C LYS A 43 -16.95 -9.76 -10.65
N TYR A 44 -17.32 -8.67 -9.97
CA TYR A 44 -17.25 -8.60 -8.50
C TYR A 44 -18.20 -9.62 -7.84
N ALA A 45 -19.39 -9.81 -8.39
CA ALA A 45 -20.36 -10.80 -7.88
C ALA A 45 -19.89 -12.27 -7.98
N ARG A 46 -18.83 -12.57 -8.73
CA ARG A 46 -18.21 -13.90 -8.80
C ARG A 46 -17.21 -14.15 -7.65
N GLY A 47 -16.78 -13.11 -6.96
CA GLY A 47 -15.89 -13.24 -5.81
C GLY A 47 -16.58 -13.86 -4.60
N ARG A 48 -15.82 -14.55 -3.75
CA ARG A 48 -16.31 -15.06 -2.47
C ARG A 48 -16.84 -13.92 -1.59
N SER A 49 -17.80 -14.23 -0.74
CA SER A 49 -18.34 -13.27 0.23
C SER A 49 -17.26 -12.80 1.19
N GLN A 50 -17.26 -11.52 1.50
CA GLN A 50 -16.42 -10.91 2.53
C GLN A 50 -17.21 -9.79 3.21
N ASP A 51 -17.31 -9.81 4.51
CA ASP A 51 -17.85 -8.68 5.25
C ASP A 51 -16.80 -7.54 5.33
N VAL A 52 -17.07 -6.47 4.63
CA VAL A 52 -16.26 -5.23 4.66
C VAL A 52 -17.01 -4.06 5.28
N ILE A 53 -18.31 -4.23 5.52
CA ILE A 53 -19.17 -3.16 6.08
C ILE A 53 -18.93 -3.03 7.56
N GLY A 54 -18.95 -4.14 8.31
CA GLY A 54 -18.86 -4.16 9.76
C GLY A 54 -19.99 -3.34 10.38
N SER A 55 -19.69 -2.43 11.30
CA SER A 55 -20.71 -1.56 11.88
C SER A 55 -21.20 -0.50 10.89
N PRO A 56 -22.51 -0.26 10.76
CA PRO A 56 -23.09 0.73 9.83
C PRO A 56 -22.51 2.14 10.04
N LEU A 57 -22.37 2.59 11.28
CA LEU A 57 -21.81 3.91 11.61
C LEU A 57 -20.33 4.00 11.20
N GLY A 58 -19.57 2.94 11.44
CA GLY A 58 -18.17 2.84 11.01
C GLY A 58 -18.04 2.91 9.49
N PHE A 59 -18.93 2.26 8.77
CA PHE A 59 -18.98 2.31 7.31
C PHE A 59 -19.30 3.72 6.78
N ILE A 60 -20.35 4.37 7.31
CA ILE A 60 -20.69 5.76 6.93
C ILE A 60 -19.50 6.69 7.17
N ARG A 61 -18.81 6.56 8.31
CA ARG A 61 -17.61 7.37 8.60
C ARG A 61 -16.49 7.11 7.58
N ARG A 62 -16.28 5.86 7.14
CA ARG A 62 -15.30 5.53 6.10
C ARG A 62 -15.68 6.13 4.75
N VAL A 63 -16.94 6.01 4.35
CA VAL A 63 -17.46 6.61 3.10
C VAL A 63 -17.25 8.12 3.11
N THR A 64 -17.67 8.81 4.16
CA THR A 64 -17.51 10.28 4.28
C THR A 64 -16.05 10.68 4.21
N ARG A 65 -15.17 9.97 4.95
CA ARG A 65 -13.73 10.26 4.94
C ARG A 65 -13.10 10.01 3.57
N SER A 66 -13.41 8.87 2.93
CA SER A 66 -12.85 8.54 1.62
C SER A 66 -13.33 9.50 0.54
N SER A 67 -14.61 9.94 0.57
CA SER A 67 -15.13 10.96 -0.34
C SER A 67 -14.38 12.29 -0.18
N PHE A 68 -14.13 12.71 1.06
CA PHE A 68 -13.38 13.92 1.35
C PHE A 68 -11.91 13.81 0.93
N ASP A 69 -11.25 12.69 1.23
CA ASP A 69 -9.85 12.44 0.84
C ASP A 69 -9.69 12.36 -0.69
N THR A 70 -10.68 11.83 -1.40
CA THR A 70 -10.72 11.79 -2.87
C THR A 70 -10.95 13.20 -3.44
N ALA A 71 -11.94 13.94 -2.95
CA ALA A 71 -12.24 15.29 -3.41
C ALA A 71 -11.04 16.24 -3.26
N LEU A 72 -10.31 16.14 -2.16
CA LEU A 72 -9.10 16.91 -1.90
C LEU A 72 -7.82 16.28 -2.48
N ASN A 73 -7.94 15.16 -3.18
CA ASN A 73 -6.82 14.42 -3.78
C ASN A 73 -5.67 14.11 -2.79
N ARG A 74 -5.99 13.99 -1.49
CA ARG A 74 -5.02 13.85 -0.39
C ARG A 74 -4.16 12.61 -0.49
N THR A 75 -4.75 11.47 -0.86
CA THR A 75 -4.05 10.18 -0.96
C THR A 75 -2.99 10.20 -2.07
N VAL A 76 -3.28 10.90 -3.17
CA VAL A 76 -2.33 11.06 -4.28
C VAL A 76 -1.23 12.07 -3.92
N ALA A 77 -1.59 13.19 -3.27
CA ALA A 77 -0.65 14.25 -2.92
C ALA A 77 0.35 13.87 -1.81
N LYS A 78 -0.06 13.00 -0.86
CA LYS A 78 0.67 12.67 0.36
C LYS A 78 2.15 12.31 0.15
N ARG A 79 2.49 11.61 -0.94
CA ARG A 79 3.87 11.16 -1.23
C ARG A 79 4.45 11.73 -2.52
N ASP A 80 3.64 12.44 -3.27
CA ASP A 80 4.01 12.95 -4.58
C ASP A 80 3.20 14.22 -4.87
N PRO A 81 3.64 15.37 -4.34
CA PRO A 81 2.94 16.63 -4.52
C PRO A 81 2.75 17.02 -5.98
N TYR A 82 3.76 16.75 -6.84
CA TYR A 82 3.66 17.01 -8.28
C TYR A 82 2.48 16.25 -8.90
N ALA A 83 2.42 14.93 -8.69
CA ALA A 83 1.29 14.15 -9.18
C ALA A 83 -0.03 14.60 -8.53
N GLY A 84 0.01 14.97 -7.24
CA GLY A 84 -1.15 15.46 -6.50
C GLY A 84 -1.79 16.68 -7.14
N VAL A 85 -1.02 17.72 -7.41
CA VAL A 85 -1.51 18.98 -8.00
C VAL A 85 -2.04 18.76 -9.42
N PHE A 86 -1.24 18.14 -10.28
CA PHE A 86 -1.65 17.99 -11.69
C PHE A 86 -2.75 16.93 -11.89
N HIS A 87 -2.81 15.90 -11.05
CA HIS A 87 -3.95 14.98 -11.06
C HIS A 87 -5.24 15.68 -10.56
N ALA A 88 -5.16 16.54 -9.54
CA ALA A 88 -6.31 17.31 -9.08
C ALA A 88 -6.84 18.23 -10.20
N ALA A 89 -5.94 18.89 -10.94
CA ALA A 89 -6.32 19.72 -12.08
C ALA A 89 -7.06 18.91 -13.17
N VAL A 90 -6.56 17.71 -13.51
CA VAL A 90 -7.24 16.81 -14.45
C VAL A 90 -8.58 16.33 -13.90
N MET A 91 -8.60 15.87 -12.64
CA MET A 91 -9.80 15.32 -12.00
C MET A 91 -10.92 16.35 -11.90
N TRP A 92 -10.63 17.51 -11.33
CA TRP A 92 -11.66 18.54 -11.15
C TRP A 92 -12.07 19.18 -12.47
N GLY A 93 -11.12 19.39 -13.40
CA GLY A 93 -11.44 19.84 -14.74
C GLY A 93 -12.40 18.87 -15.45
N PHE A 94 -12.09 17.56 -15.44
CA PHE A 94 -12.96 16.54 -16.03
C PHE A 94 -14.34 16.48 -15.37
N ILE A 95 -14.41 16.48 -14.03
CA ILE A 95 -15.67 16.40 -13.27
C ILE A 95 -16.55 17.63 -13.58
N VAL A 96 -15.97 18.82 -13.58
CA VAL A 96 -16.73 20.06 -13.80
C VAL A 96 -17.20 20.19 -15.26
N LEU A 97 -16.39 19.79 -16.22
CA LEU A 97 -16.80 19.72 -17.62
C LEU A 97 -17.95 18.71 -17.82
N PHE A 98 -17.87 17.54 -17.14
CA PHE A 98 -18.95 16.56 -17.17
C PHE A 98 -20.24 17.10 -16.54
N ILE A 99 -20.15 17.75 -15.37
CA ILE A 99 -21.29 18.43 -14.73
C ILE A 99 -21.85 19.53 -15.65
N GLY A 100 -20.98 20.26 -16.32
CA GLY A 100 -21.38 21.26 -17.32
C GLY A 100 -22.25 20.66 -18.44
N THR A 101 -21.84 19.53 -18.98
CA THR A 101 -22.64 18.79 -19.98
C THR A 101 -23.97 18.31 -19.40
N ALA A 102 -23.96 17.78 -18.17
CA ALA A 102 -25.22 17.38 -17.50
C ALA A 102 -26.18 18.55 -17.28
N ILE A 103 -25.66 19.74 -16.92
CA ILE A 103 -26.46 20.98 -16.81
C ILE A 103 -27.10 21.34 -18.15
N LEU A 104 -26.34 21.27 -19.25
CA LEU A 104 -26.89 21.51 -20.59
C LEU A 104 -28.00 20.52 -20.93
N THR A 105 -27.80 19.24 -20.68
CA THR A 105 -28.82 18.20 -20.91
C THR A 105 -30.08 18.46 -20.07
N ILE A 106 -29.93 18.82 -18.79
CA ILE A 106 -31.08 19.17 -17.93
C ILE A 106 -31.83 20.38 -18.48
N GLU A 107 -31.12 21.42 -18.87
CA GLU A 107 -31.75 22.64 -19.43
C GLU A 107 -32.43 22.35 -20.75
N SER A 108 -31.76 21.68 -21.72
CA SER A 108 -32.28 21.47 -23.08
C SER A 108 -33.39 20.43 -23.14
N ASP A 109 -33.21 19.31 -22.43
CA ASP A 109 -34.01 18.11 -22.64
C ASP A 109 -35.09 17.92 -21.58
N ILE A 110 -34.98 18.62 -20.44
CA ILE A 110 -35.91 18.51 -19.33
C ILE A 110 -36.62 19.85 -19.08
N VAL A 111 -35.84 20.91 -18.79
CA VAL A 111 -36.45 22.17 -18.32
C VAL A 111 -37.14 22.90 -19.45
N ARG A 112 -36.52 23.11 -20.60
CA ARG A 112 -37.13 23.83 -21.74
C ARG A 112 -38.38 23.16 -22.27
N PRO A 113 -38.43 21.80 -22.48
CA PRO A 113 -39.64 21.15 -22.98
C PRO A 113 -40.76 21.02 -21.95
N LEU A 114 -40.46 20.77 -20.67
CA LEU A 114 -41.43 20.41 -19.64
C LEU A 114 -41.87 21.61 -18.77
N ALA A 115 -40.98 22.59 -18.58
CA ALA A 115 -41.19 23.70 -17.65
C ALA A 115 -40.39 24.95 -18.08
N PRO A 116 -40.67 25.53 -19.28
CA PRO A 116 -39.88 26.62 -19.87
C PRO A 116 -39.80 27.88 -19.01
N GLN A 117 -40.77 28.09 -18.11
CA GLN A 117 -40.78 29.21 -17.15
C GLN A 117 -39.61 29.12 -16.15
N PHE A 118 -39.01 27.93 -15.93
CA PHE A 118 -37.89 27.70 -15.03
C PHE A 118 -36.56 27.64 -15.78
N SER A 119 -36.52 27.96 -17.07
CA SER A 119 -35.25 28.03 -17.82
C SER A 119 -34.26 28.98 -17.11
N PHE A 120 -33.04 28.52 -16.93
CA PHE A 120 -32.01 29.21 -16.13
C PHE A 120 -30.70 29.48 -16.90
N TYR A 121 -30.51 28.89 -18.08
CA TYR A 121 -29.28 28.95 -18.85
C TYR A 121 -29.14 30.26 -19.65
N TRP A 122 -29.12 31.39 -18.90
CA TRP A 122 -29.00 32.76 -19.44
C TRP A 122 -28.43 33.73 -18.39
N GLY A 123 -28.02 34.89 -18.85
CA GLY A 123 -27.61 36.01 -18.01
C GLY A 123 -26.38 35.69 -17.12
N THR A 124 -26.45 36.07 -15.85
CA THR A 124 -25.37 35.87 -14.90
C THR A 124 -25.00 34.39 -14.70
N PHE A 125 -25.99 33.48 -14.74
CA PHE A 125 -25.75 32.05 -14.64
C PHE A 125 -24.87 31.56 -15.81
N TYR A 126 -25.21 31.90 -17.04
CA TYR A 126 -24.44 31.55 -18.22
C TYR A 126 -23.01 32.05 -18.14
N VAL A 127 -22.79 33.30 -17.75
CA VAL A 127 -21.44 33.90 -17.62
C VAL A 127 -20.60 33.17 -16.60
N ILE A 128 -21.16 32.87 -15.41
CA ILE A 128 -20.43 32.09 -14.37
C ILE A 128 -20.13 30.69 -14.87
N TYR A 129 -21.11 30.03 -15.45
CA TYR A 129 -20.99 28.69 -16.02
C TYR A 129 -19.87 28.64 -17.06
N SER A 130 -19.88 29.55 -18.02
CA SER A 130 -18.90 29.63 -19.10
C SER A 130 -17.48 29.84 -18.54
N PHE A 131 -17.32 30.82 -17.64
CA PHE A 131 -16.04 31.11 -17.01
C PHE A 131 -15.47 29.91 -16.23
N VAL A 132 -16.28 29.22 -15.43
CA VAL A 132 -15.85 28.08 -14.63
C VAL A 132 -15.41 26.92 -15.53
N LEU A 133 -16.17 26.62 -16.59
CA LEU A 133 -15.79 25.54 -17.52
C LEU A 133 -14.53 25.87 -18.30
N ASP A 134 -14.37 27.12 -18.71
CA ASP A 134 -13.20 27.57 -19.47
C ASP A 134 -11.92 27.48 -18.64
N VAL A 135 -11.93 28.02 -17.43
CA VAL A 135 -10.78 28.00 -16.51
C VAL A 135 -10.40 26.57 -16.09
N LEU A 136 -11.39 25.74 -15.75
CA LEU A 136 -11.12 24.36 -15.31
C LEU A 136 -10.81 23.43 -16.49
N GLY A 137 -11.30 23.72 -17.68
CA GLY A 137 -10.88 23.08 -18.92
C GLY A 137 -9.40 23.35 -19.22
N LEU A 138 -8.96 24.59 -19.07
CA LEU A 138 -7.54 24.95 -19.19
C LEU A 138 -6.69 24.24 -18.13
N ALA A 139 -7.15 24.25 -16.87
CA ALA A 139 -6.44 23.56 -15.79
C ALA A 139 -6.29 22.05 -16.09
N MET A 140 -7.32 21.43 -16.67
CA MET A 140 -7.26 20.03 -17.12
C MET A 140 -6.18 19.82 -18.19
N LEU A 141 -6.12 20.66 -19.22
CA LEU A 141 -5.09 20.54 -20.27
C LEU A 141 -3.68 20.76 -19.76
N VAL A 142 -3.47 21.74 -18.87
CA VAL A 142 -2.19 21.97 -18.20
C VAL A 142 -1.80 20.74 -17.37
N GLY A 143 -2.73 20.18 -16.63
CA GLY A 143 -2.54 18.96 -15.85
C GLY A 143 -2.16 17.77 -16.74
N ILE A 144 -2.85 17.55 -17.85
CA ILE A 144 -2.56 16.51 -18.84
C ILE A 144 -1.13 16.70 -19.40
N GLY A 145 -0.78 17.92 -19.80
CA GLY A 145 0.54 18.25 -20.33
C GLY A 145 1.66 17.95 -19.32
N ALA A 146 1.48 18.36 -18.07
CA ALA A 146 2.44 18.10 -16.99
C ALA A 146 2.60 16.58 -16.72
N LEU A 147 1.51 15.82 -16.68
CA LEU A 147 1.55 14.37 -16.51
C LEU A 147 2.15 13.66 -17.73
N ALA A 148 1.91 14.17 -18.95
CA ALA A 148 2.53 13.68 -20.18
C ALA A 148 4.05 13.89 -20.17
N ILE A 149 4.53 15.09 -19.79
CA ILE A 149 5.97 15.38 -19.62
C ILE A 149 6.60 14.43 -18.61
N ARG A 150 5.92 14.19 -17.48
CA ARG A 150 6.39 13.24 -16.49
C ARG A 150 6.51 11.82 -17.04
N ARG A 151 5.55 11.34 -17.82
CA ARG A 151 5.61 10.02 -18.48
C ARG A 151 6.72 9.93 -19.50
N TYR A 152 6.95 11.00 -20.25
CA TYR A 152 8.06 11.08 -21.20
C TYR A 152 9.42 10.93 -20.50
N ARG A 153 9.61 11.53 -19.32
CA ARG A 153 10.82 11.42 -18.50
C ARG A 153 11.02 10.05 -17.83
N LYS A 154 10.06 9.13 -17.91
CA LYS A 154 10.10 7.75 -17.40
C LYS A 154 10.69 7.61 -15.99
N PRO A 155 10.13 8.23 -14.95
CA PRO A 155 10.61 7.97 -13.59
C PRO A 155 10.44 6.49 -13.23
N ARG A 156 11.29 5.94 -12.34
CA ARG A 156 11.31 4.52 -11.96
C ARG A 156 9.93 3.93 -11.65
N GLN A 157 9.06 4.68 -11.01
CA GLN A 157 7.69 4.24 -10.69
C GLN A 157 6.80 4.01 -11.91
N LEU A 158 7.08 4.63 -13.05
CA LEU A 158 6.36 4.48 -14.32
C LEU A 158 7.12 3.60 -15.32
N ASP A 159 8.21 3.00 -14.88
CA ASP A 159 8.88 1.96 -15.65
C ASP A 159 8.11 0.64 -15.48
N TYR A 160 7.72 0.04 -16.59
CA TYR A 160 7.02 -1.25 -16.65
C TYR A 160 7.97 -2.39 -17.01
N GLY A 161 9.27 -2.13 -17.19
CA GLY A 161 10.30 -3.15 -17.31
C GLY A 161 10.32 -4.05 -16.08
N ARG A 162 10.62 -5.34 -16.27
CA ARG A 162 10.61 -6.34 -15.19
C ARG A 162 12.02 -6.76 -14.84
N VAL A 163 12.25 -6.80 -13.53
CA VAL A 163 13.52 -7.25 -12.94
C VAL A 163 13.53 -8.77 -12.73
N ASP A 164 12.35 -9.38 -12.67
CA ASP A 164 12.11 -10.74 -12.19
C ASP A 164 12.05 -11.81 -13.30
N ILE A 165 12.11 -11.41 -14.56
CA ILE A 165 12.18 -12.35 -15.68
C ILE A 165 13.51 -12.13 -16.42
N ALA A 166 14.37 -13.13 -16.38
CA ALA A 166 15.57 -13.16 -17.20
C ALA A 166 15.28 -13.81 -18.57
N PRO A 167 15.72 -13.22 -19.68
CA PRO A 167 16.29 -11.88 -19.78
C PRO A 167 15.20 -10.81 -19.64
N ALA A 168 15.52 -9.65 -19.12
CA ALA A 168 14.65 -8.49 -18.87
C ALA A 168 14.01 -7.90 -20.16
N THR A 169 13.46 -8.73 -21.01
CA THR A 169 13.01 -8.41 -22.38
C THR A 169 11.53 -8.14 -22.50
N THR A 170 10.75 -8.38 -21.46
CA THR A 170 9.31 -8.07 -21.49
C THR A 170 9.08 -6.63 -21.03
N ASP A 171 9.38 -5.68 -21.94
CA ASP A 171 8.77 -4.35 -21.86
C ASP A 171 7.25 -4.55 -21.96
N ARG A 172 6.52 -4.21 -20.89
CA ARG A 172 5.07 -4.11 -20.90
C ARG A 172 4.62 -2.89 -21.70
N GLY A 173 5.07 -2.82 -22.95
CA GLY A 173 4.84 -1.68 -23.87
C GLY A 173 3.36 -1.33 -23.99
N GLY A 174 2.48 -2.33 -23.89
CA GLY A 174 1.04 -2.13 -23.92
C GLY A 174 0.51 -1.26 -22.80
N PHE A 175 1.02 -1.40 -21.57
CA PHE A 175 0.61 -0.51 -20.47
C PHE A 175 1.02 0.94 -20.69
N ARG A 176 2.17 1.16 -21.32
CA ARG A 176 2.63 2.50 -21.71
C ARG A 176 1.75 3.07 -22.83
N THR A 177 1.48 2.27 -23.84
CA THR A 177 0.61 2.65 -24.97
C THR A 177 -0.80 3.00 -24.48
N GLY A 178 -1.42 2.18 -23.64
CA GLY A 178 -2.73 2.44 -23.06
C GLY A 178 -2.77 3.73 -22.24
N ASP A 179 -1.72 4.04 -21.50
CA ASP A 179 -1.61 5.31 -20.77
C ASP A 179 -1.51 6.54 -21.68
N TRP A 180 -0.77 6.43 -22.81
CA TRP A 180 -0.69 7.51 -23.79
C TRP A 180 -1.99 7.68 -24.58
N ILE A 181 -2.67 6.60 -24.95
CA ILE A 181 -4.00 6.65 -25.58
C ILE A 181 -4.97 7.39 -24.65
N PHE A 182 -5.00 7.04 -23.37
CA PHE A 182 -5.91 7.66 -22.40
C PHE A 182 -5.63 9.17 -22.22
N LEU A 183 -4.37 9.57 -22.02
CA LEU A 183 -4.00 10.98 -21.90
C LEU A 183 -4.24 11.76 -23.20
N GLY A 184 -3.92 11.14 -24.34
CA GLY A 184 -4.17 11.75 -25.66
C GLY A 184 -5.65 11.96 -25.93
N TRP A 185 -6.49 11.01 -25.55
CA TRP A 185 -7.95 11.12 -25.70
C TRP A 185 -8.54 12.26 -24.86
N LEU A 186 -8.17 12.35 -23.57
CA LEU A 186 -8.58 13.46 -22.71
C LEU A 186 -8.04 14.81 -23.24
N GLY A 187 -6.80 14.84 -23.73
CA GLY A 187 -6.21 16.03 -24.36
C GLY A 187 -6.97 16.45 -25.61
N LEU A 188 -7.33 15.49 -26.47
CA LEU A 188 -8.12 15.74 -27.68
C LEU A 188 -9.50 16.30 -27.34
N LEU A 189 -10.18 15.75 -26.34
CA LEU A 189 -11.47 16.27 -25.87
C LEU A 189 -11.37 17.71 -25.38
N GLY A 190 -10.37 18.02 -24.54
CA GLY A 190 -10.18 19.40 -24.07
C GLY A 190 -9.83 20.37 -25.19
N LEU A 191 -8.90 20.01 -26.07
CA LEU A 191 -8.48 20.85 -27.19
C LEU A 191 -9.61 21.06 -28.19
N SER A 192 -10.33 20.01 -28.58
CA SER A 192 -11.45 20.14 -29.53
C SER A 192 -12.60 20.97 -28.93
N GLY A 193 -12.84 20.91 -27.62
CA GLY A 193 -13.79 21.76 -26.92
C GLY A 193 -13.45 23.25 -27.03
N PHE A 194 -12.18 23.63 -26.78
CA PHE A 194 -11.75 25.03 -26.93
C PHE A 194 -11.74 25.50 -28.39
N VAL A 195 -11.39 24.64 -29.35
CA VAL A 195 -11.48 24.99 -30.78
C VAL A 195 -12.94 25.20 -31.15
N LEU A 196 -13.85 24.37 -30.70
CA LEU A 196 -15.30 24.52 -30.92
C LEU A 196 -15.82 25.83 -30.32
N GLU A 197 -15.42 26.18 -29.11
CA GLU A 197 -15.80 27.43 -28.45
C GLU A 197 -15.19 28.64 -29.16
N GLY A 198 -13.90 28.60 -29.50
CA GLY A 198 -13.25 29.71 -30.21
C GLY A 198 -13.81 29.96 -31.60
N THR A 199 -14.15 28.89 -32.36
CA THR A 199 -14.81 29.05 -33.67
C THR A 199 -16.21 29.63 -33.51
N ARG A 200 -16.96 29.30 -32.46
CA ARG A 200 -18.27 29.91 -32.14
C ARG A 200 -18.12 31.40 -31.85
N ILE A 201 -17.20 31.79 -30.97
CA ILE A 201 -16.96 33.19 -30.61
C ILE A 201 -16.55 34.00 -31.84
N LEU A 202 -15.71 33.48 -32.70
CA LEU A 202 -15.28 34.13 -33.94
C LEU A 202 -16.42 34.27 -34.94
N ALA A 203 -17.27 33.24 -35.11
CA ALA A 203 -18.42 33.25 -36.01
C ALA A 203 -19.47 34.32 -35.64
N HIS A 204 -19.55 34.72 -34.36
CA HIS A 204 -20.44 35.74 -33.83
C HIS A 204 -19.76 37.12 -33.62
N ASP A 205 -18.63 37.38 -34.25
CA ASP A 205 -17.93 38.68 -34.15
C ASP A 205 -17.60 39.07 -32.68
N PHE A 206 -17.21 38.13 -31.84
CA PHE A 206 -16.78 38.36 -30.47
C PHE A 206 -17.81 39.06 -29.58
N PRO A 207 -18.96 38.44 -29.25
CA PRO A 207 -19.94 39.03 -28.34
C PRO A 207 -19.28 39.46 -27.02
N SER A 208 -19.59 40.66 -26.53
CA SER A 208 -18.90 41.26 -25.40
C SER A 208 -18.95 40.42 -24.11
N PHE A 209 -20.01 39.64 -23.91
CA PHE A 209 -20.16 38.76 -22.74
C PHE A 209 -19.27 37.49 -22.84
N GLU A 210 -18.80 37.11 -24.02
CA GLU A 210 -17.92 35.95 -24.21
C GLU A 210 -16.48 36.19 -23.74
N ILE A 211 -16.13 37.43 -23.32
CA ILE A 211 -14.88 37.72 -22.63
C ILE A 211 -14.73 36.91 -21.32
N PHE A 212 -15.86 36.44 -20.77
CA PHE A 212 -15.89 35.53 -19.62
C PHE A 212 -15.59 34.07 -19.98
N SER A 213 -15.35 33.74 -21.25
CA SER A 213 -14.70 32.53 -21.72
C SER A 213 -13.29 32.86 -22.23
N PRO A 214 -12.35 33.24 -21.35
CA PRO A 214 -11.10 33.87 -21.78
C PRO A 214 -10.23 32.96 -22.65
N VAL A 215 -10.27 31.65 -22.46
CA VAL A 215 -9.49 30.71 -23.30
C VAL A 215 -10.16 30.55 -24.68
N GLY A 216 -11.48 30.35 -24.73
CA GLY A 216 -12.24 30.31 -25.94
C GLY A 216 -12.09 31.62 -26.74
N TRP A 217 -12.13 32.78 -26.08
CA TRP A 217 -11.88 34.09 -26.68
C TRP A 217 -10.52 34.19 -27.33
N VAL A 218 -9.43 33.77 -26.60
CA VAL A 218 -8.07 33.78 -27.13
C VAL A 218 -7.93 32.82 -28.32
N VAL A 219 -8.53 31.65 -28.27
CA VAL A 219 -8.51 30.69 -29.38
C VAL A 219 -9.20 31.30 -30.60
N GLY A 220 -10.38 31.93 -30.44
CA GLY A 220 -11.06 32.64 -31.51
C GLY A 220 -10.20 33.77 -32.12
N ALA A 221 -9.56 34.58 -31.28
CA ALA A 221 -8.66 35.64 -31.72
C ALA A 221 -7.44 35.13 -32.50
N ILE A 222 -6.85 34.01 -32.08
CA ILE A 222 -5.73 33.34 -32.79
C ILE A 222 -6.24 32.86 -34.17
N LEU A 223 -7.40 32.21 -34.23
CA LEU A 223 -7.97 31.72 -35.49
C LEU A 223 -8.25 32.86 -36.44
N GLY A 224 -8.81 33.98 -35.97
CA GLY A 224 -9.02 35.19 -36.74
C GLY A 224 -7.70 35.80 -37.25
N ALA A 225 -6.67 35.88 -36.41
CA ALA A 225 -5.33 36.36 -36.79
C ALA A 225 -4.65 35.47 -37.84
N LEU A 226 -4.98 34.18 -37.85
CA LEU A 226 -4.54 33.23 -38.91
C LEU A 226 -5.33 33.34 -40.21
N GLY A 227 -6.26 34.28 -40.30
CA GLY A 227 -7.03 34.57 -41.53
C GLY A 227 -8.36 33.83 -41.64
N MET A 228 -8.86 33.23 -40.55
CA MET A 228 -10.19 32.62 -40.54
C MET A 228 -11.27 33.72 -40.41
N HIS A 229 -12.17 33.77 -41.38
CA HIS A 229 -13.34 34.68 -41.36
C HIS A 229 -14.53 34.02 -40.73
N ALA A 230 -15.54 34.80 -40.31
CA ALA A 230 -16.75 34.34 -39.62
C ALA A 230 -17.47 33.19 -40.34
N ASP A 231 -17.70 33.34 -41.66
CA ASP A 231 -18.36 32.30 -42.45
C ASP A 231 -17.56 30.95 -42.48
N ALA A 232 -16.22 31.03 -42.57
CA ALA A 232 -15.38 29.87 -42.52
C ALA A 232 -15.39 29.25 -41.10
N ALA A 233 -15.43 30.07 -40.06
CA ALA A 233 -15.50 29.64 -38.67
C ALA A 233 -16.81 28.87 -38.41
N GLU A 234 -17.95 29.29 -39.00
CA GLU A 234 -19.22 28.60 -38.89
C GLU A 234 -19.16 27.19 -39.50
N GLY A 235 -18.62 27.06 -40.72
CA GLY A 235 -18.45 25.74 -41.35
C GLY A 235 -17.53 24.80 -40.59
N ILE A 236 -16.42 25.32 -40.08
CA ILE A 236 -15.47 24.54 -39.25
C ILE A 236 -16.12 24.17 -37.91
N ARG A 237 -16.90 25.07 -37.32
CA ARG A 237 -17.64 24.80 -36.08
C ARG A 237 -18.58 23.61 -36.22
N TYR A 238 -19.32 23.50 -37.32
CA TYR A 238 -20.17 22.34 -37.58
C TYR A 238 -19.39 21.03 -37.61
N ALA A 239 -18.29 21.00 -38.33
CA ALA A 239 -17.40 19.82 -38.40
C ALA A 239 -16.75 19.48 -37.02
N MET A 240 -16.31 20.52 -36.29
CA MET A 240 -15.73 20.37 -34.96
C MET A 240 -16.77 19.93 -33.92
N TRP A 241 -18.04 20.35 -34.04
CA TRP A 241 -19.10 19.89 -33.17
C TRP A 241 -19.29 18.38 -33.29
N TRP A 242 -19.37 17.85 -34.52
CA TRP A 242 -19.47 16.40 -34.74
C TRP A 242 -18.21 15.64 -34.32
N ALA A 243 -17.05 16.20 -34.57
CA ALA A 243 -15.77 15.57 -34.13
C ALA A 243 -15.65 15.50 -32.61
N HIS A 244 -16.00 16.60 -31.92
CA HIS A 244 -15.98 16.66 -30.44
C HIS A 244 -17.06 15.73 -29.86
N ALA A 245 -18.32 15.82 -30.33
CA ALA A 245 -19.42 14.97 -29.87
C ALA A 245 -19.13 13.48 -30.11
N GLY A 246 -18.64 13.12 -31.31
CA GLY A 246 -18.25 11.73 -31.63
C GLY A 246 -17.12 11.22 -30.77
N THR A 247 -16.09 12.06 -30.50
CA THR A 247 -14.97 11.72 -29.61
C THR A 247 -15.46 11.56 -28.16
N ALA A 248 -16.39 12.41 -27.69
CA ALA A 248 -16.95 12.31 -26.36
C ALA A 248 -17.82 11.05 -26.20
N LEU A 249 -18.71 10.76 -27.15
CA LEU A 249 -19.53 9.56 -27.16
C LEU A 249 -18.66 8.29 -27.19
N ALA A 250 -17.65 8.26 -28.04
CA ALA A 250 -16.70 7.14 -28.10
C ALA A 250 -15.95 6.95 -26.77
N PHE A 251 -15.57 8.06 -26.09
CA PHE A 251 -14.94 8.01 -24.77
C PHE A 251 -15.90 7.44 -23.71
N VAL A 252 -17.17 7.85 -23.71
CA VAL A 252 -18.19 7.32 -22.79
C VAL A 252 -18.40 5.82 -23.02
N ALA A 253 -18.52 5.37 -24.28
CA ALA A 253 -18.64 3.95 -24.61
C ALA A 253 -17.41 3.14 -24.13
N TYR A 254 -16.22 3.70 -24.26
CA TYR A 254 -14.95 3.06 -23.87
C TYR A 254 -14.69 3.12 -22.36
N PHE A 255 -15.31 4.03 -21.62
CA PHE A 255 -15.07 4.31 -20.21
C PHE A 255 -15.02 3.05 -19.32
N PRO A 256 -16.00 2.12 -19.35
CA PRO A 256 -16.01 0.92 -18.50
C PRO A 256 -14.85 -0.04 -18.79
N PHE A 257 -14.27 0.01 -19.99
CA PHE A 257 -13.22 -0.86 -20.48
C PHE A 257 -11.83 -0.20 -20.43
N SER A 258 -11.76 1.03 -19.93
CA SER A 258 -10.55 1.84 -19.90
C SER A 258 -10.02 2.07 -18.49
N LYS A 259 -8.89 2.77 -18.42
CA LYS A 259 -8.37 3.29 -17.15
C LYS A 259 -9.35 4.25 -16.46
N ALA A 260 -10.30 4.86 -17.18
CA ALA A 260 -11.30 5.77 -16.61
C ALA A 260 -12.15 5.14 -15.51
N ILE A 261 -12.32 3.81 -15.51
CA ILE A 261 -13.07 3.09 -14.46
C ILE A 261 -12.56 3.40 -13.04
N HIS A 262 -11.28 3.79 -12.89
CA HIS A 262 -10.72 4.16 -11.59
C HIS A 262 -11.44 5.34 -10.95
N THR A 263 -12.07 6.23 -11.72
CA THR A 263 -12.84 7.35 -11.15
C THR A 263 -14.04 6.89 -10.33
N ILE A 264 -14.53 5.68 -10.59
CA ILE A 264 -15.58 5.00 -9.82
C ILE A 264 -15.00 4.02 -8.82
N SER A 265 -14.06 3.17 -9.26
CA SER A 265 -13.54 2.08 -8.40
C SER A 265 -12.65 2.60 -7.26
N ASP A 266 -11.91 3.70 -7.42
CA ASP A 266 -11.00 4.18 -6.38
C ASP A 266 -11.72 4.74 -5.15
N PRO A 267 -12.72 5.66 -5.28
CA PRO A 267 -13.50 6.10 -4.12
C PRO A 267 -14.21 4.95 -3.42
N VAL A 268 -14.77 4.01 -4.20
CA VAL A 268 -15.41 2.79 -3.67
C VAL A 268 -14.39 1.94 -2.91
N ASN A 269 -13.23 1.69 -3.50
CA ASN A 269 -12.19 0.88 -2.86
C ASN A 269 -11.67 1.51 -1.57
N LEU A 270 -11.45 2.83 -1.55
CA LEU A 270 -11.06 3.56 -0.34
C LEU A 270 -12.12 3.49 0.77
N ALA A 271 -13.41 3.55 0.42
CA ALA A 271 -14.51 3.42 1.37
C ALA A 271 -14.61 2.00 1.95
N LEU A 272 -14.34 0.99 1.13
CA LEU A 272 -14.39 -0.42 1.48
C LEU A 272 -13.12 -0.92 2.16
N ARG A 273 -12.04 -0.14 2.18
CA ARG A 273 -10.77 -0.53 2.78
C ARG A 273 -10.92 -0.84 4.27
N SER A 274 -10.35 -1.97 4.69
CA SER A 274 -10.28 -2.30 6.11
C SER A 274 -9.40 -1.28 6.86
N PRO A 275 -9.84 -0.77 8.02
CA PRO A 275 -8.98 0.05 8.89
C PRO A 275 -7.71 -0.67 9.34
N LEU A 276 -7.75 -2.00 9.37
CA LEU A 276 -6.65 -2.88 9.76
C LEU A 276 -6.03 -3.61 8.58
N ALA A 277 -6.17 -3.07 7.35
CA ALA A 277 -5.68 -3.69 6.12
C ALA A 277 -4.25 -4.24 6.24
N GLY A 278 -4.10 -5.56 6.18
CA GLY A 278 -2.84 -6.31 6.34
C GLY A 278 -2.27 -6.33 7.76
N ARG A 279 -2.72 -5.47 8.68
CA ARG A 279 -2.30 -5.44 10.10
C ARG A 279 -2.93 -6.60 10.88
N ARG A 280 -4.20 -6.88 10.61
CA ARG A 280 -4.95 -8.07 11.03
C ARG A 280 -5.30 -8.83 9.76
N LEU A 281 -4.97 -10.09 9.71
CA LEU A 281 -5.39 -10.97 8.62
C LEU A 281 -6.82 -11.45 8.89
N PRO A 282 -7.63 -11.66 7.84
CA PRO A 282 -8.94 -12.29 8.01
C PRO A 282 -8.79 -13.66 8.67
N VAL A 283 -9.69 -13.98 9.58
CA VAL A 283 -9.79 -15.32 10.17
C VAL A 283 -10.08 -16.31 9.05
N PHE A 284 -9.35 -17.40 9.03
CA PHE A 284 -9.57 -18.49 8.11
C PHE A 284 -10.09 -19.68 8.92
N ASP A 285 -11.32 -20.07 8.68
CA ASP A 285 -11.95 -21.21 9.34
C ASP A 285 -11.51 -22.51 8.65
N LEU A 286 -10.49 -23.15 9.23
CA LEU A 286 -10.00 -24.44 8.73
C LEU A 286 -11.07 -25.54 8.80
N ALA A 287 -11.99 -25.49 9.76
CA ALA A 287 -13.05 -26.47 9.91
C ALA A 287 -14.15 -26.33 8.84
N ALA A 288 -14.32 -25.14 8.29
CA ALA A 288 -15.27 -24.86 7.21
C ALA A 288 -14.77 -25.32 5.82
N VAL A 289 -13.50 -25.72 5.70
CA VAL A 289 -12.96 -26.26 4.44
C VAL A 289 -13.53 -27.66 4.23
N ALA A 290 -14.42 -27.79 3.24
CA ALA A 290 -15.10 -29.07 2.97
C ALA A 290 -14.09 -30.16 2.55
N PRO A 291 -14.22 -31.40 3.08
CA PRO A 291 -13.23 -32.47 2.86
C PRO A 291 -13.04 -32.94 1.42
N ALA A 292 -13.98 -32.68 0.53
CA ALA A 292 -13.99 -33.28 -0.81
C ALA A 292 -13.32 -32.45 -1.91
N ASP A 293 -13.40 -31.12 -1.83
CA ASP A 293 -12.80 -30.16 -2.81
C ASP A 293 -12.10 -29.00 -2.12
N GLY A 294 -11.97 -29.07 -0.81
CA GLY A 294 -11.46 -28.00 0.01
C GLY A 294 -9.96 -27.83 -0.15
N HIS A 295 -9.56 -26.65 -0.59
CA HIS A 295 -8.17 -26.19 -0.51
C HIS A 295 -8.09 -24.95 0.35
N VAL A 296 -6.98 -24.79 1.01
CA VAL A 296 -6.73 -23.67 1.91
C VAL A 296 -6.25 -22.44 1.10
N GLY A 297 -6.87 -21.30 1.31
CA GLY A 297 -6.37 -20.04 0.76
C GLY A 297 -6.86 -19.72 -0.65
N ILE A 298 -6.03 -19.01 -1.43
CA ILE A 298 -6.30 -18.55 -2.79
C ILE A 298 -5.45 -19.39 -3.76
N ARG A 299 -6.04 -20.36 -4.39
CA ARG A 299 -5.42 -21.19 -5.44
C ARG A 299 -5.75 -20.65 -6.83
N ASP A 300 -7.01 -20.32 -7.05
CA ASP A 300 -7.58 -19.96 -8.34
C ASP A 300 -8.29 -18.60 -8.27
N LEU A 301 -8.71 -18.07 -9.43
CA LEU A 301 -9.48 -16.81 -9.51
C LEU A 301 -10.78 -16.84 -8.70
N ALA A 302 -11.44 -18.01 -8.63
CA ALA A 302 -12.69 -18.19 -7.91
C ALA A 302 -12.55 -18.08 -6.38
N ASP A 303 -11.33 -18.16 -5.87
CA ASP A 303 -11.04 -18.01 -4.44
C ASP A 303 -10.92 -16.57 -3.99
N LEU A 304 -10.76 -15.64 -4.95
CA LEU A 304 -10.71 -14.22 -4.64
C LEU A 304 -12.05 -13.74 -4.09
N THR A 305 -11.99 -12.93 -3.07
CA THR A 305 -13.18 -12.25 -2.56
C THR A 305 -13.63 -11.14 -3.51
N TRP A 306 -14.89 -10.76 -3.44
CA TRP A 306 -15.41 -9.63 -4.23
C TRP A 306 -14.62 -8.34 -3.98
N LYS A 307 -14.14 -8.12 -2.73
CA LYS A 307 -13.31 -6.96 -2.38
C LYS A 307 -11.94 -7.01 -3.08
N GLN A 308 -11.31 -8.18 -3.15
CA GLN A 308 -10.04 -8.33 -3.88
C GLN A 308 -10.21 -8.09 -5.38
N LEU A 309 -11.36 -8.44 -5.95
CA LEU A 309 -11.68 -8.12 -7.34
C LEU A 309 -11.91 -6.62 -7.57
N VAL A 310 -12.43 -5.89 -6.58
CA VAL A 310 -12.47 -4.41 -6.62
C VAL A 310 -11.07 -3.84 -6.49
N ASP A 311 -10.20 -4.38 -5.62
CA ASP A 311 -8.81 -3.95 -5.47
C ASP A 311 -8.03 -4.00 -6.79
N VAL A 312 -8.19 -5.07 -7.57
CA VAL A 312 -7.45 -5.20 -8.83
C VAL A 312 -7.91 -4.19 -9.89
N ASP A 313 -9.21 -3.84 -9.91
CA ASP A 313 -9.75 -2.82 -10.82
C ASP A 313 -9.41 -1.38 -10.40
N ALA A 314 -9.22 -1.14 -9.09
CA ALA A 314 -8.77 0.15 -8.57
C ALA A 314 -7.30 0.46 -8.90
N CYS A 315 -6.53 -0.49 -9.44
CA CYS A 315 -5.12 -0.27 -9.75
C CYS A 315 -4.92 0.68 -10.93
N THR A 316 -4.44 1.89 -10.65
CA THR A 316 -4.13 2.92 -11.66
C THR A 316 -2.75 2.79 -12.30
N LYS A 317 -2.01 1.74 -12.02
CA LYS A 317 -0.64 1.50 -12.52
C LYS A 317 0.38 2.59 -12.13
N CYS A 318 0.15 3.33 -11.05
CA CYS A 318 0.98 4.48 -10.66
C CYS A 318 2.41 4.09 -10.17
N GLY A 319 2.66 2.82 -9.88
CA GLY A 319 3.98 2.26 -9.53
C GLY A 319 4.53 2.63 -8.15
N ARG A 320 3.79 3.33 -7.30
CA ARG A 320 4.28 3.71 -5.95
C ARG A 320 4.56 2.50 -5.06
N CYS A 321 3.71 1.47 -5.12
CA CYS A 321 3.92 0.21 -4.40
C CYS A 321 5.15 -0.56 -4.92
N HIS A 322 5.42 -0.49 -6.23
CA HIS A 322 6.61 -1.07 -6.86
C HIS A 322 7.90 -0.44 -6.29
N VAL A 323 8.02 0.89 -6.35
CA VAL A 323 9.22 1.60 -5.85
C VAL A 323 9.40 1.50 -4.34
N ALA A 324 8.31 1.39 -3.59
CA ALA A 324 8.36 1.26 -2.13
C ALA A 324 8.70 -0.16 -1.65
N CYS A 325 8.65 -1.16 -2.54
CA CYS A 325 8.83 -2.56 -2.18
C CYS A 325 10.30 -2.92 -1.97
N PRO A 326 10.67 -3.49 -0.81
CA PRO A 326 12.04 -3.94 -0.56
C PRO A 326 12.43 -5.12 -1.47
N ALA A 327 11.51 -6.01 -1.82
CA ALA A 327 11.77 -7.10 -2.76
C ALA A 327 12.19 -6.58 -4.15
N VAL A 328 11.48 -5.58 -4.68
CA VAL A 328 11.88 -4.90 -5.93
C VAL A 328 13.28 -4.30 -5.81
N ALA A 329 13.53 -3.60 -4.71
CA ALA A 329 14.83 -2.95 -4.50
C ALA A 329 15.98 -3.95 -4.40
N SER A 330 15.72 -5.17 -3.90
CA SER A 330 16.71 -6.24 -3.76
C SER A 330 16.86 -7.13 -5.00
N GLY A 331 16.12 -6.85 -6.09
CA GLY A 331 16.14 -7.67 -7.29
C GLY A 331 15.33 -8.97 -7.20
N ALA A 332 14.54 -9.15 -6.13
CA ALA A 332 13.66 -10.30 -6.00
C ALA A 332 12.45 -10.20 -6.96
N PRO A 333 11.87 -11.35 -7.36
CA PRO A 333 10.85 -11.38 -8.43
C PRO A 333 9.49 -10.79 -8.07
N LEU A 334 9.28 -10.24 -6.87
CA LEU A 334 8.02 -9.65 -6.47
C LEU A 334 7.93 -8.16 -6.81
N SER A 335 6.95 -7.80 -7.62
CA SER A 335 6.45 -6.43 -7.76
C SER A 335 4.97 -6.38 -7.34
N PRO A 336 4.60 -5.66 -6.27
CA PRO A 336 3.20 -5.58 -5.84
C PRO A 336 2.27 -4.97 -6.90
N ARG A 337 2.77 -4.02 -7.71
CA ARG A 337 2.04 -3.46 -8.85
C ARG A 337 1.72 -4.56 -9.87
N ASP A 338 2.73 -5.32 -10.22
CA ASP A 338 2.64 -6.28 -11.31
C ASP A 338 1.77 -7.47 -10.92
N LEU A 339 1.86 -7.91 -9.66
CA LEU A 339 0.97 -8.93 -9.10
C LEU A 339 -0.51 -8.55 -9.27
N ILE A 340 -0.89 -7.33 -8.88
CA ILE A 340 -2.27 -6.85 -8.99
C ILE A 340 -2.70 -6.73 -10.46
N LEU A 341 -1.82 -6.25 -11.35
CA LEU A 341 -2.12 -6.10 -12.76
C LEU A 341 -2.30 -7.45 -13.46
N ASP A 342 -1.51 -8.45 -13.12
CA ASP A 342 -1.62 -9.77 -13.70
C ASP A 342 -2.90 -10.48 -13.26
N ILE A 343 -3.26 -10.39 -11.98
CA ILE A 343 -4.55 -10.89 -11.48
C ILE A 343 -5.71 -10.20 -12.21
N ARG A 344 -5.63 -8.86 -12.42
CA ARG A 344 -6.65 -8.11 -13.17
C ARG A 344 -6.79 -8.63 -14.59
N GLN A 345 -5.67 -8.74 -15.32
CA GLN A 345 -5.69 -9.18 -16.71
C GLN A 345 -6.21 -10.60 -16.85
N GLU A 346 -5.86 -11.49 -15.90
CA GLU A 346 -6.37 -12.86 -15.88
C GLU A 346 -7.88 -12.88 -15.62
N ALA A 347 -8.34 -12.17 -14.61
CA ALA A 347 -9.75 -12.08 -14.29
C ALA A 347 -10.59 -11.46 -15.43
N ASP A 348 -10.07 -10.40 -16.06
CA ASP A 348 -10.74 -9.77 -17.21
C ASP A 348 -10.83 -10.73 -18.40
N ALA A 349 -9.74 -11.45 -18.70
CA ALA A 349 -9.71 -12.43 -19.79
C ALA A 349 -10.63 -13.64 -19.53
N ALA A 350 -10.58 -14.22 -18.32
CA ALA A 350 -11.39 -15.37 -17.95
C ALA A 350 -12.91 -15.06 -17.97
N TRP A 351 -13.27 -13.81 -17.73
CA TRP A 351 -14.68 -13.40 -17.68
C TRP A 351 -15.14 -12.55 -18.86
N GLY A 352 -14.37 -12.55 -19.96
CA GLY A 352 -14.74 -11.93 -21.23
C GLY A 352 -14.79 -10.42 -21.20
N ILE A 353 -13.99 -9.75 -20.33
CA ILE A 353 -13.87 -8.31 -20.28
C ILE A 353 -12.76 -7.88 -21.24
N ALA A 354 -13.07 -6.95 -22.14
CA ALA A 354 -12.09 -6.44 -23.09
C ALA A 354 -10.93 -5.73 -22.40
N ALA A 355 -9.71 -6.00 -22.83
CA ALA A 355 -8.54 -5.28 -22.37
C ALA A 355 -8.62 -3.81 -22.82
N PRO A 356 -8.08 -2.86 -22.04
CA PRO A 356 -7.93 -1.48 -22.47
C PRO A 356 -7.14 -1.35 -23.76
N LEU A 357 -7.49 -0.37 -24.59
CA LEU A 357 -6.78 -0.10 -25.86
C LEU A 357 -5.28 0.06 -25.61
N GLY A 358 -4.48 -0.65 -26.38
CA GLY A 358 -3.02 -0.67 -26.27
C GLY A 358 -2.48 -1.65 -25.25
N GLU A 359 -3.31 -2.23 -24.34
CA GLU A 359 -2.88 -3.30 -23.43
C GLU A 359 -3.10 -4.66 -24.10
N HIS A 360 -2.09 -5.52 -24.04
CA HIS A 360 -2.15 -6.83 -24.65
C HIS A 360 -1.99 -7.94 -23.59
N ARG A 361 -2.53 -9.11 -23.88
CA ARG A 361 -2.41 -10.27 -23.01
C ARG A 361 -0.93 -10.73 -22.85
N SER A 362 -0.10 -10.44 -23.83
CA SER A 362 1.36 -10.65 -23.80
C SER A 362 2.11 -9.70 -22.83
N ASP A 363 1.47 -8.63 -22.37
CA ASP A 363 2.03 -7.74 -21.34
C ASP A 363 2.04 -8.36 -19.93
N ARG A 364 1.59 -9.63 -19.82
CA ARG A 364 1.61 -10.36 -18.55
C ARG A 364 3.03 -10.55 -18.05
N ALA A 365 3.14 -10.39 -16.78
CA ALA A 365 4.39 -10.40 -16.11
C ALA A 365 4.92 -11.81 -15.87
N TYR A 366 4.06 -12.76 -15.56
CA TYR A 366 4.40 -14.07 -15.04
C TYR A 366 4.09 -15.16 -16.05
N GLY A 367 4.96 -15.30 -17.06
CA GLY A 367 4.99 -16.48 -17.94
C GLY A 367 3.84 -16.64 -18.95
N THR A 368 3.97 -17.64 -19.78
CA THR A 368 2.89 -18.17 -20.61
C THR A 368 1.92 -18.91 -19.72
N LEU A 369 0.67 -18.44 -19.67
CA LEU A 369 -0.36 -19.15 -18.91
C LEU A 369 -0.73 -20.47 -19.54
N PRO A 370 -1.04 -21.48 -18.72
CA PRO A 370 -1.89 -22.55 -19.14
C PRO A 370 -3.28 -22.01 -19.55
N ASP A 371 -3.97 -22.78 -20.30
CA ASP A 371 -5.26 -22.55 -20.97
C ASP A 371 -6.28 -21.65 -20.23
N PRO A 372 -7.07 -20.83 -20.92
CA PRO A 372 -8.00 -19.83 -20.33
C PRO A 372 -9.15 -20.38 -19.49
N GLY A 373 -9.14 -21.58 -19.06
CA GLY A 373 -10.20 -22.20 -18.26
C GLY A 373 -9.79 -22.73 -16.90
N GLY A 374 -8.49 -22.71 -16.55
CA GLY A 374 -8.00 -23.33 -15.33
C GLY A 374 -6.81 -22.60 -14.71
N SER A 375 -6.83 -21.29 -14.69
CA SER A 375 -5.68 -20.49 -14.27
C SER A 375 -5.45 -20.54 -12.78
N ARG A 376 -4.61 -21.46 -12.35
CA ARG A 376 -4.03 -21.47 -11.01
C ARG A 376 -3.27 -20.16 -10.80
N LEU A 377 -3.67 -19.41 -9.80
CA LEU A 377 -2.99 -18.16 -9.41
C LEU A 377 -1.70 -18.47 -8.64
N ALA A 378 -1.82 -19.14 -7.50
CA ALA A 378 -0.70 -19.47 -6.63
C ALA A 378 0.12 -20.64 -7.19
N GLY A 379 1.42 -20.44 -7.44
CA GLY A 379 2.30 -21.43 -8.06
C GLY A 379 2.05 -21.62 -9.57
N GLY A 380 1.11 -20.89 -10.15
CA GLY A 380 0.81 -20.87 -11.58
C GLY A 380 1.11 -19.50 -12.19
N LEU A 381 0.09 -18.65 -12.32
CA LEU A 381 0.26 -17.28 -12.81
C LEU A 381 1.29 -16.50 -11.98
N ILE A 382 1.21 -16.62 -10.67
CA ILE A 382 2.15 -16.01 -9.72
C ILE A 382 3.02 -17.13 -9.14
N SER A 383 4.30 -17.13 -9.49
CA SER A 383 5.22 -18.18 -9.04
C SER A 383 5.35 -18.23 -7.52
N ALA A 384 5.67 -19.39 -6.98
CA ALA A 384 5.95 -19.57 -5.55
C ALA A 384 7.09 -18.63 -5.09
N GLU A 385 8.17 -18.53 -5.86
CA GLU A 385 9.31 -17.65 -5.58
C GLU A 385 8.88 -16.18 -5.44
N THR A 386 8.00 -15.70 -6.34
CA THR A 386 7.42 -14.35 -6.25
C THR A 386 6.68 -14.14 -4.93
N LEU A 387 5.84 -15.10 -4.54
CA LEU A 387 5.06 -15.01 -3.30
C LEU A 387 5.95 -15.07 -2.06
N TRP A 388 6.97 -15.94 -2.06
CA TRP A 388 7.93 -16.06 -0.95
C TRP A 388 8.86 -14.85 -0.82
N SER A 389 9.04 -14.05 -1.87
CA SER A 389 9.83 -12.81 -1.83
C SER A 389 9.19 -11.70 -0.98
N CYS A 390 7.92 -11.80 -0.60
CA CYS A 390 7.24 -10.78 0.20
C CYS A 390 7.67 -10.82 1.67
N THR A 391 8.18 -9.68 2.17
CA THR A 391 8.57 -9.49 3.59
C THR A 391 7.41 -9.05 4.48
N MET A 392 6.19 -9.00 3.99
CA MET A 392 4.98 -8.59 4.73
C MET A 392 5.07 -7.21 5.42
N CYS A 393 5.91 -6.30 4.92
CA CYS A 393 6.24 -5.03 5.59
C CYS A 393 5.19 -3.92 5.44
N LEU A 394 4.09 -4.12 4.73
CA LEU A 394 3.04 -3.12 4.41
C LEU A 394 3.50 -1.88 3.62
N ALA A 395 4.72 -1.82 3.08
CA ALA A 395 5.17 -0.65 2.33
C ALA A 395 4.29 -0.37 1.10
N CYS A 396 3.86 -1.43 0.39
CA CYS A 396 2.95 -1.32 -0.76
C CYS A 396 1.56 -0.81 -0.37
N VAL A 397 1.01 -1.26 0.77
CA VAL A 397 -0.30 -0.86 1.29
C VAL A 397 -0.29 0.60 1.75
N GLU A 398 0.80 1.04 2.41
CA GLU A 398 0.97 2.42 2.86
C GLU A 398 1.25 3.38 1.68
N ALA A 399 1.92 2.91 0.63
CA ALA A 399 2.21 3.71 -0.56
C ALA A 399 1.03 3.84 -1.52
N CYS A 400 0.03 2.95 -1.45
CA CYS A 400 -1.08 2.90 -2.39
C CYS A 400 -2.07 4.06 -2.20
N PRO A 401 -2.24 4.95 -3.19
CA PRO A 401 -3.16 6.08 -3.08
C PRO A 401 -4.64 5.66 -3.15
N VAL A 402 -4.91 4.47 -3.66
CA VAL A 402 -6.27 3.95 -3.88
C VAL A 402 -6.63 2.81 -2.93
N GLY A 403 -5.78 2.53 -1.93
CA GLY A 403 -6.12 1.67 -0.80
C GLY A 403 -6.14 0.16 -1.07
N ILE A 404 -5.40 -0.34 -2.06
CA ILE A 404 -5.32 -1.78 -2.36
C ILE A 404 -4.70 -2.55 -1.20
N GLU A 405 -5.30 -3.69 -0.86
CA GLU A 405 -4.91 -4.58 0.24
C GLU A 405 -4.05 -5.75 -0.28
N HIS A 406 -2.80 -5.47 -0.68
CA HIS A 406 -1.90 -6.46 -1.27
C HIS A 406 -1.59 -7.64 -0.33
N VAL A 407 -1.35 -7.37 0.96
CA VAL A 407 -0.84 -8.36 1.92
C VAL A 407 -1.85 -9.49 2.17
N PRO A 408 -3.14 -9.26 2.44
CA PRO A 408 -4.11 -10.34 2.57
C PRO A 408 -4.19 -11.25 1.34
N THR A 409 -4.07 -10.68 0.14
CA THR A 409 -4.08 -11.44 -1.11
C THR A 409 -2.83 -12.33 -1.23
N ILE A 410 -1.65 -11.80 -0.91
CA ILE A 410 -0.40 -12.58 -0.93
C ILE A 410 -0.44 -13.70 0.12
N VAL A 411 -0.92 -13.42 1.35
CA VAL A 411 -1.06 -14.44 2.39
C VAL A 411 -2.06 -15.51 1.98
N GLY A 412 -3.20 -15.12 1.38
CA GLY A 412 -4.17 -16.08 0.85
C GLY A 412 -3.54 -17.04 -0.17
N MET A 413 -2.69 -16.54 -1.07
CA MET A 413 -1.96 -17.39 -2.03
C MET A 413 -0.88 -18.24 -1.35
N ARG A 414 -0.17 -17.72 -0.33
CA ARG A 414 0.80 -18.52 0.44
C ARG A 414 0.14 -19.67 1.20
N ARG A 415 -1.07 -19.47 1.76
CA ARG A 415 -1.86 -20.55 2.37
C ARG A 415 -2.06 -21.70 1.39
N SER A 416 -2.36 -21.38 0.13
CA SER A 416 -2.51 -22.39 -0.91
C SER A 416 -1.19 -23.10 -1.26
N LEU A 417 -0.04 -22.40 -1.24
CA LEU A 417 1.26 -23.03 -1.45
C LEU A 417 1.63 -23.97 -0.29
N VAL A 418 1.38 -23.56 0.95
CA VAL A 418 1.61 -24.39 2.15
C VAL A 418 0.75 -25.65 2.10
N ASP A 419 -0.54 -25.51 1.79
CA ASP A 419 -1.48 -26.62 1.63
C ASP A 419 -1.04 -27.65 0.58
N GLN A 420 -0.33 -27.17 -0.46
CA GLN A 420 0.21 -28.01 -1.54
C GLN A 420 1.62 -28.53 -1.26
N GLY A 421 2.22 -28.18 -0.12
CA GLY A 421 3.60 -28.55 0.20
C GLY A 421 4.67 -27.78 -0.58
N GLU A 422 4.30 -26.71 -1.31
CA GLU A 422 5.23 -25.87 -2.08
C GLU A 422 5.98 -24.87 -1.15
N VAL A 423 6.76 -25.42 -0.22
CA VAL A 423 7.47 -24.69 0.83
C VAL A 423 8.96 -25.08 0.78
N SER A 424 9.86 -24.10 0.94
CA SER A 424 11.29 -24.36 0.94
C SER A 424 11.70 -25.27 2.12
N PRO A 425 12.75 -26.10 1.99
CA PRO A 425 13.21 -26.95 3.08
C PRO A 425 13.54 -26.19 4.37
N SER A 426 14.14 -25.02 4.26
CA SER A 426 14.48 -24.17 5.42
C SER A 426 13.23 -23.68 6.16
N LEU A 427 12.19 -23.31 5.42
CA LEU A 427 10.92 -22.89 6.02
C LEU A 427 10.16 -24.08 6.64
N GLN A 428 10.21 -25.26 6.01
CA GLN A 428 9.68 -26.51 6.61
C GLN A 428 10.38 -26.86 7.92
N THR A 429 11.70 -26.71 7.98
CA THR A 429 12.48 -26.91 9.21
C THR A 429 12.04 -25.94 10.31
N ALA A 430 11.83 -24.67 9.98
CA ALA A 430 11.32 -23.68 10.93
C ALA A 430 9.92 -24.05 11.45
N PHE A 431 9.00 -24.48 10.57
CA PHE A 431 7.66 -24.93 10.97
C PHE A 431 7.74 -26.17 11.87
N ALA A 432 8.56 -27.15 11.55
CA ALA A 432 8.74 -28.35 12.36
C ALA A 432 9.31 -28.00 13.76
N SER A 433 10.26 -27.05 13.84
CA SER A 433 10.81 -26.56 15.10
C SER A 433 9.75 -25.85 15.95
N LEU A 434 8.95 -24.99 15.32
CA LEU A 434 7.84 -24.27 15.98
C LEU A 434 6.76 -25.24 16.48
N ALA A 435 6.38 -26.23 15.68
CA ALA A 435 5.42 -27.25 16.07
C ALA A 435 5.92 -28.08 17.28
N LYS A 436 7.18 -28.53 17.25
CA LYS A 436 7.74 -29.41 18.26
C LYS A 436 8.17 -28.69 19.53
N GLN A 437 8.85 -27.55 19.39
CA GLN A 437 9.52 -26.85 20.48
C GLN A 437 8.85 -25.52 20.86
N GLY A 438 7.89 -25.03 20.07
CA GLY A 438 7.24 -23.73 20.27
C GLY A 438 8.14 -22.53 19.95
N ASN A 439 9.28 -22.75 19.30
CA ASN A 439 10.20 -21.68 18.86
C ASN A 439 10.92 -22.04 17.56
N SER A 440 11.34 -21.01 16.82
CA SER A 440 12.00 -21.18 15.52
C SER A 440 13.48 -21.59 15.60
N PHE A 441 14.08 -21.58 16.78
CA PHE A 441 15.47 -21.96 17.02
C PHE A 441 15.65 -23.45 17.29
N GLY A 442 14.57 -24.24 17.37
CA GLY A 442 14.61 -25.66 17.67
C GLY A 442 15.09 -26.00 19.09
N GLN A 443 15.20 -25.00 19.94
CA GLN A 443 15.71 -25.15 21.32
C GLN A 443 14.62 -25.68 22.25
N SER A 444 15.02 -26.41 23.31
CA SER A 444 14.06 -26.84 24.34
C SER A 444 13.38 -25.64 25.00
N GLY A 445 12.09 -25.76 25.31
CA GLY A 445 11.34 -24.74 26.05
C GLY A 445 12.00 -24.34 27.39
N ARG A 446 12.72 -25.28 28.05
CA ARG A 446 13.51 -24.97 29.26
C ARG A 446 14.66 -24.01 29.02
N ALA A 447 15.18 -23.94 27.79
CA ALA A 447 16.24 -23.01 27.43
C ALA A 447 15.75 -21.57 27.17
N ARG A 448 14.41 -21.36 27.08
CA ARG A 448 13.82 -20.04 26.80
C ARG A 448 14.23 -18.97 27.79
N ALA A 449 14.39 -19.35 29.07
CA ALA A 449 14.76 -18.41 30.13
C ALA A 449 16.27 -18.38 30.46
N LYS A 450 17.12 -19.08 29.74
CA LYS A 450 18.60 -19.09 30.02
C LYS A 450 19.24 -17.71 29.94
N TRP A 451 18.63 -16.78 29.17
CA TRP A 451 19.13 -15.42 29.12
C TRP A 451 18.99 -14.67 30.46
N THR A 452 18.16 -15.17 31.39
CA THR A 452 18.03 -14.62 32.74
C THR A 452 19.16 -15.03 33.66
N ASP A 453 19.96 -16.05 33.29
CA ASP A 453 21.10 -16.47 34.05
C ASP A 453 22.13 -15.31 34.11
N GLY A 454 22.58 -14.98 35.30
CA GLY A 454 23.50 -13.85 35.53
C GLY A 454 22.83 -12.52 35.87
N LEU A 455 21.47 -12.42 35.86
CA LEU A 455 20.81 -11.27 36.44
C LEU A 455 20.92 -11.28 37.95
N ALA A 456 21.27 -10.12 38.54
CA ALA A 456 21.39 -9.97 40.00
C ALA A 456 20.08 -10.19 40.73
N THR A 457 18.94 -9.78 40.11
CA THR A 457 17.59 -9.96 40.64
C THR A 457 16.85 -10.92 39.72
N PRO A 458 16.34 -12.06 40.22
CA PRO A 458 15.51 -12.97 39.46
C PRO A 458 14.22 -12.28 38.98
N ILE A 459 13.74 -12.66 37.79
CA ILE A 459 12.46 -12.20 37.28
C ILE A 459 11.32 -13.08 37.82
N VAL A 460 10.20 -12.48 38.17
CA VAL A 460 9.00 -13.18 38.68
C VAL A 460 8.44 -14.14 37.63
N ASP A 461 8.06 -15.36 38.04
CA ASP A 461 7.26 -16.26 37.22
C ASP A 461 5.79 -15.86 37.30
N ALA A 462 5.31 -15.16 36.29
CA ALA A 462 3.94 -14.65 36.25
C ALA A 462 2.85 -15.74 36.28
N ARG A 463 3.22 -17.02 36.13
CA ARG A 463 2.29 -18.14 36.30
C ARG A 463 2.06 -18.49 37.79
N LYS A 464 2.96 -18.01 38.68
CA LYS A 464 2.94 -18.32 40.13
C LYS A 464 2.60 -17.13 41.01
N GLU A 465 2.99 -15.94 40.54
CA GLU A 465 2.80 -14.70 41.30
C GLU A 465 2.13 -13.66 40.43
N ASP A 466 1.29 -12.80 41.01
CA ASP A 466 0.62 -11.71 40.32
C ASP A 466 1.62 -10.59 40.02
N VAL A 467 1.50 -9.98 38.83
CA VAL A 467 2.34 -8.87 38.39
C VAL A 467 1.51 -7.79 37.68
N ASP A 468 1.94 -6.54 37.70
CA ASP A 468 1.25 -5.48 36.93
C ASP A 468 1.54 -5.64 35.42
N TRP A 469 2.76 -6.02 35.07
CA TRP A 469 3.22 -6.20 33.69
C TRP A 469 3.66 -7.63 33.42
N LEU A 470 3.09 -8.24 32.39
CA LEU A 470 3.65 -9.45 31.81
C LEU A 470 4.60 -9.07 30.67
N TRP A 471 5.87 -9.46 30.72
CA TRP A 471 6.75 -9.31 29.59
C TRP A 471 6.70 -10.57 28.72
N PHE A 472 6.09 -10.44 27.53
CA PHE A 472 6.16 -11.47 26.50
C PHE A 472 7.46 -11.29 25.74
N VAL A 473 8.45 -12.16 26.00
CA VAL A 473 9.85 -11.98 25.58
C VAL A 473 10.05 -12.21 24.09
N GLY A 474 9.47 -13.29 23.55
CA GLY A 474 9.62 -13.69 22.16
C GLY A 474 10.87 -14.52 21.88
N ASP A 475 10.94 -15.14 20.69
CA ASP A 475 12.00 -16.10 20.35
C ASP A 475 13.39 -15.46 20.20
N PHE A 476 13.50 -14.38 19.41
CA PHE A 476 14.79 -13.75 19.12
C PHE A 476 15.42 -13.18 20.39
N ALA A 477 14.65 -12.53 21.23
CA ALA A 477 15.11 -12.01 22.51
C ALA A 477 15.52 -13.14 23.48
N SER A 478 14.89 -14.32 23.38
CA SER A 478 15.19 -15.46 24.26
C SER A 478 16.38 -16.30 23.80
N PHE A 479 16.54 -16.51 22.48
CA PHE A 479 17.45 -17.53 21.96
C PHE A 479 18.60 -17.01 21.12
N ASP A 480 18.48 -15.82 20.46
CA ASP A 480 19.58 -15.28 19.68
C ASP A 480 20.63 -14.65 20.59
N VAL A 481 21.81 -15.25 20.61
CA VAL A 481 22.94 -14.80 21.48
C VAL A 481 23.35 -13.35 21.22
N ARG A 482 23.12 -12.82 19.98
CA ARG A 482 23.40 -11.44 19.60
C ARG A 482 22.42 -10.44 20.23
N VAL A 483 21.28 -10.91 20.69
CA VAL A 483 20.17 -10.09 21.23
C VAL A 483 20.03 -10.24 22.74
N GLN A 484 20.49 -11.38 23.30
CA GLN A 484 20.31 -11.69 24.73
C GLN A 484 20.87 -10.61 25.65
N GLU A 485 21.96 -9.95 25.28
CA GLU A 485 22.52 -8.86 26.09
C GLU A 485 21.56 -7.67 26.15
N SER A 486 21.03 -7.22 25.00
CA SER A 486 20.01 -6.18 24.98
C SER A 486 18.75 -6.60 25.75
N THR A 487 18.39 -7.91 25.72
CA THR A 487 17.28 -8.46 26.51
C THR A 487 17.55 -8.33 28.01
N ARG A 488 18.76 -8.68 28.48
CA ARG A 488 19.18 -8.48 29.88
C ARG A 488 19.16 -7.01 30.27
N LEU A 489 19.61 -6.11 29.40
CA LEU A 489 19.56 -4.67 29.66
C LEU A 489 18.11 -4.17 29.82
N VAL A 490 17.18 -4.62 29.00
CA VAL A 490 15.75 -4.27 29.17
C VAL A 490 15.23 -4.74 30.54
N ALA A 491 15.54 -5.97 30.97
CA ALA A 491 15.18 -6.45 32.30
C ALA A 491 15.73 -5.56 33.43
N ARG A 492 17.01 -5.22 33.33
CA ARG A 492 17.69 -4.35 34.31
C ARG A 492 17.13 -2.93 34.32
N LEU A 493 16.74 -2.40 33.17
CA LEU A 493 16.05 -1.10 33.07
C LEU A 493 14.69 -1.13 33.78
N PHE A 494 13.90 -2.17 33.58
CA PHE A 494 12.61 -2.33 34.24
C PHE A 494 12.78 -2.49 35.76
N GLN A 495 13.79 -3.29 36.20
CA GLN A 495 14.14 -3.43 37.61
C GLN A 495 14.60 -2.10 38.23
N ALA A 496 15.47 -1.35 37.54
CA ALA A 496 15.97 -0.04 38.00
C ALA A 496 14.85 1.00 38.12
N ALA A 497 13.80 0.89 37.28
CA ALA A 497 12.61 1.73 37.38
C ALA A 497 11.60 1.28 38.46
N GLY A 498 11.89 0.20 39.19
CA GLY A 498 10.95 -0.37 40.17
C GLY A 498 9.67 -0.94 39.55
N MET A 499 9.72 -1.32 38.27
CA MET A 499 8.57 -1.86 37.57
C MET A 499 8.22 -3.26 38.09
N ASP A 500 6.96 -3.51 38.44
CA ASP A 500 6.44 -4.82 38.80
C ASP A 500 6.15 -5.62 37.54
N PHE A 501 7.03 -6.59 37.19
CA PHE A 501 6.92 -7.38 35.99
C PHE A 501 7.38 -8.83 36.17
N GLY A 502 6.83 -9.71 35.33
CA GLY A 502 7.20 -11.13 35.27
C GLY A 502 7.17 -11.66 33.83
N ILE A 503 7.66 -12.89 33.66
CA ILE A 503 7.68 -13.63 32.40
C ILE A 503 7.01 -14.99 32.53
N LEU A 504 6.71 -15.65 31.40
CA LEU A 504 6.08 -16.99 31.39
C LEU A 504 7.09 -18.13 31.41
N TYR A 505 8.40 -17.85 31.39
CA TYR A 505 9.45 -18.88 31.34
C TYR A 505 9.19 -19.89 30.20
N GLU A 506 9.25 -21.19 30.48
CA GLU A 506 8.99 -22.28 29.52
C GLU A 506 7.52 -22.35 29.06
N GLY A 507 6.61 -21.61 29.70
CA GLY A 507 5.20 -21.53 29.30
C GLY A 507 4.97 -20.70 28.03
N GLU A 508 5.91 -19.80 27.68
CA GLU A 508 5.81 -19.00 26.47
C GLU A 508 6.20 -19.80 25.21
N ARG A 509 5.42 -19.64 24.15
CA ARG A 509 5.79 -20.07 22.78
C ARG A 509 5.82 -18.89 21.86
N ASN A 510 6.35 -19.09 20.62
CA ASN A 510 6.31 -18.10 19.56
C ASN A 510 4.91 -17.52 19.40
N ALA A 511 4.79 -16.20 19.23
CA ALA A 511 3.48 -15.54 19.07
C ALA A 511 2.76 -15.88 17.74
N GLY A 512 3.47 -16.53 16.79
CA GLY A 512 2.89 -17.01 15.54
C GLY A 512 2.85 -16.00 14.40
N ASN A 513 3.37 -14.77 14.55
CA ASN A 513 3.26 -13.73 13.53
C ASN A 513 3.76 -14.16 12.15
N ASP A 514 5.01 -14.63 12.07
CA ASP A 514 5.62 -15.01 10.80
C ASP A 514 5.05 -16.32 10.25
N VAL A 515 4.60 -17.23 11.13
CA VAL A 515 3.91 -18.48 10.78
C VAL A 515 2.63 -18.16 10.01
N ARG A 516 1.76 -17.32 10.57
CA ARG A 516 0.50 -16.91 9.94
C ARG A 516 0.74 -16.19 8.61
N ARG A 517 1.75 -15.34 8.54
CA ARG A 517 2.11 -14.59 7.33
C ARG A 517 2.83 -15.43 6.27
N ALA A 518 3.44 -16.53 6.68
CA ALA A 518 3.90 -17.55 5.77
C ALA A 518 2.75 -18.44 5.25
N GLY A 519 1.55 -18.34 5.83
CA GLY A 519 0.36 -19.06 5.38
C GLY A 519 0.09 -20.38 6.11
N GLU A 520 0.86 -20.70 7.16
CA GLU A 520 0.64 -21.89 7.97
C GLU A 520 -0.35 -21.57 9.10
N GLU A 521 -1.64 -21.70 8.79
CA GLU A 521 -2.72 -21.28 9.70
C GLU A 521 -2.90 -22.28 10.85
N GLY A 522 -2.81 -23.60 10.61
CA GLY A 522 -3.00 -24.62 11.65
C GLY A 522 -1.92 -24.54 12.74
N LEU A 523 -0.67 -24.36 12.35
CA LEU A 523 0.41 -24.13 13.30
C LEU A 523 0.23 -22.80 14.07
N PHE A 524 -0.26 -21.76 13.39
CA PHE A 524 -0.57 -20.50 14.06
C PHE A 524 -1.64 -20.69 15.14
N GLU A 525 -2.75 -21.35 14.84
CA GLU A 525 -3.82 -21.62 15.79
C GLU A 525 -3.32 -22.40 17.00
N MET A 526 -2.53 -23.47 16.77
CA MET A 526 -1.92 -24.25 17.86
C MET A 526 -1.02 -23.40 18.76
N LEU A 527 -0.24 -22.48 18.23
CA LEU A 527 0.62 -21.58 18.99
C LEU A 527 -0.22 -20.57 19.80
N VAL A 528 -1.26 -20.01 19.18
CA VAL A 528 -2.17 -19.04 19.83
C VAL A 528 -2.94 -19.70 20.98
N GLU A 529 -3.56 -20.86 20.75
CA GLU A 529 -4.27 -21.60 21.77
C GLU A 529 -3.38 -21.91 22.97
N HIS A 530 -2.16 -22.38 22.73
CA HIS A 530 -1.20 -22.61 23.80
C HIS A 530 -0.91 -21.35 24.59
N ASN A 531 -0.56 -20.24 23.92
CA ASN A 531 -0.20 -18.99 24.58
C ASN A 531 -1.41 -18.37 25.33
N VAL A 532 -2.60 -18.36 24.74
CA VAL A 532 -3.82 -17.90 25.40
C VAL A 532 -4.09 -18.75 26.65
N GLY A 533 -3.92 -20.08 26.55
CA GLY A 533 -4.04 -20.99 27.69
C GLY A 533 -2.99 -20.79 28.79
N GLN A 534 -1.79 -20.28 28.48
CA GLN A 534 -0.79 -19.91 29.50
C GLN A 534 -1.10 -18.52 30.09
N LEU A 535 -1.43 -17.57 29.25
CA LEU A 535 -1.78 -16.20 29.66
C LEU A 535 -3.01 -16.16 30.57
N SER A 536 -3.98 -17.05 30.36
CA SER A 536 -5.17 -17.16 31.21
C SER A 536 -4.88 -17.67 32.63
N LYS A 537 -3.72 -18.29 32.87
CA LYS A 537 -3.28 -18.76 34.19
C LYS A 537 -2.52 -17.67 34.95
N ALA A 538 -1.99 -16.68 34.27
CA ALA A 538 -1.26 -15.57 34.85
C ALA A 538 -2.20 -14.42 35.21
N ARG A 539 -1.91 -13.66 36.27
CA ARG A 539 -2.63 -12.45 36.63
C ARG A 539 -1.76 -11.23 36.42
N PHE A 540 -2.17 -10.43 35.44
CA PHE A 540 -1.48 -9.21 35.04
C PHE A 540 -2.49 -8.18 34.50
N ARG A 541 -2.08 -6.91 34.39
CA ARG A 541 -2.92 -5.86 33.79
C ARG A 541 -2.55 -5.60 32.33
N ARG A 542 -1.25 -5.66 32.01
CA ARG A 542 -0.72 -5.25 30.71
C ARG A 542 0.36 -6.20 30.24
N ILE A 543 0.56 -6.25 28.94
CA ILE A 543 1.69 -6.96 28.33
C ILE A 543 2.67 -5.94 27.78
N VAL A 544 3.97 -6.15 28.02
CA VAL A 544 5.07 -5.47 27.33
C VAL A 544 5.81 -6.48 26.46
N THR A 545 6.30 -6.05 25.29
CA THR A 545 7.18 -6.85 24.45
C THR A 545 8.21 -5.97 23.75
N THR A 546 9.39 -6.54 23.50
CA THR A 546 10.46 -5.91 22.70
C THR A 546 10.30 -6.19 21.20
N ASP A 547 9.48 -7.19 20.82
CA ASP A 547 9.28 -7.59 19.43
C ASP A 547 8.01 -6.96 18.82
N PRO A 548 8.13 -6.04 17.86
CA PRO A 548 6.99 -5.46 17.16
C PRO A 548 6.10 -6.46 16.42
N HIS A 549 6.62 -7.61 16.02
CA HIS A 549 5.83 -8.68 15.40
C HIS A 549 4.90 -9.32 16.43
N THR A 550 5.43 -9.62 17.59
CA THR A 550 4.66 -10.12 18.75
C THR A 550 3.61 -9.10 19.20
N LEU A 551 3.99 -7.81 19.31
CA LEU A 551 3.04 -6.72 19.60
C LEU A 551 1.83 -6.74 18.65
N ASN A 552 2.11 -6.84 17.34
CA ASN A 552 1.02 -6.86 16.35
C ASN A 552 0.09 -8.06 16.54
N THR A 553 0.64 -9.24 16.74
CA THR A 553 -0.13 -10.48 16.84
C THR A 553 -0.98 -10.52 18.09
N LEU A 554 -0.39 -10.22 19.26
CA LEU A 554 -1.11 -10.17 20.53
C LEU A 554 -2.24 -9.13 20.50
N LYS A 555 -1.99 -7.96 19.91
CA LYS A 555 -2.94 -6.84 19.91
C LYS A 555 -4.07 -6.97 18.89
N PHE A 556 -3.81 -7.51 17.72
CA PHE A 556 -4.75 -7.45 16.60
C PHE A 556 -5.27 -8.83 16.14
N GLU A 557 -4.55 -9.91 16.46
CA GLU A 557 -4.91 -11.25 15.95
C GLU A 557 -5.36 -12.20 17.06
N TYR A 558 -4.79 -12.12 18.26
CA TYR A 558 -5.23 -12.92 19.42
C TYR A 558 -6.67 -12.68 19.85
N PRO A 559 -7.27 -11.46 19.71
CA PRO A 559 -8.68 -11.27 19.99
C PRO A 559 -9.63 -12.20 19.23
N ASP A 560 -9.25 -12.65 18.04
CA ASP A 560 -10.03 -13.62 17.26
C ASP A 560 -10.06 -15.02 17.90
N PHE A 561 -9.16 -15.29 18.85
CA PHE A 561 -8.97 -16.55 19.57
C PHE A 561 -9.22 -16.41 21.07
N GLY A 562 -9.94 -15.36 21.49
CA GLY A 562 -10.31 -15.11 22.88
C GLY A 562 -9.23 -14.46 23.75
N GLY A 563 -8.13 -13.98 23.16
CA GLY A 563 -7.02 -13.33 23.86
C GLY A 563 -7.06 -11.80 23.70
N GLU A 564 -7.82 -11.09 24.54
CA GLU A 564 -7.86 -9.62 24.55
C GLU A 564 -6.92 -9.05 25.59
N TYR A 565 -5.89 -8.31 25.17
CA TYR A 565 -4.83 -7.77 26.03
C TYR A 565 -4.51 -6.32 25.70
N GLU A 566 -4.18 -5.53 26.72
CA GLU A 566 -3.52 -4.23 26.56
C GLU A 566 -2.02 -4.47 26.35
N VAL A 567 -1.53 -4.33 25.10
CA VAL A 567 -0.15 -4.65 24.72
C VAL A 567 0.62 -3.39 24.36
N TRP A 568 1.80 -3.24 24.94
CA TRP A 568 2.72 -2.12 24.77
C TRP A 568 4.06 -2.58 24.20
N HIS A 569 4.66 -1.74 23.40
CA HIS A 569 6.05 -1.91 23.00
C HIS A 569 6.98 -1.33 24.08
N TYR A 570 8.12 -1.99 24.34
CA TYR A 570 9.04 -1.53 25.37
C TYR A 570 9.51 -0.09 25.19
N SER A 571 9.63 0.42 23.95
CA SER A 571 9.98 1.82 23.70
C SER A 571 8.92 2.81 24.22
N GLN A 572 7.65 2.41 24.26
CA GLN A 572 6.58 3.21 24.85
C GLN A 572 6.69 3.21 26.39
N VAL A 573 7.04 2.06 26.95
CA VAL A 573 7.27 1.93 28.41
C VAL A 573 8.49 2.75 28.81
N LEU A 574 9.61 2.65 28.10
CA LEU A 574 10.80 3.47 28.38
C LEU A 574 10.53 4.98 28.26
N ALA A 575 9.74 5.41 27.26
CA ALA A 575 9.34 6.80 27.12
C ALA A 575 8.53 7.27 28.36
N ALA A 576 7.59 6.43 28.84
CA ALA A 576 6.80 6.74 30.03
C ALA A 576 7.66 6.80 31.31
N LEU A 577 8.57 5.83 31.51
CA LEU A 577 9.46 5.78 32.67
C LEU A 577 10.47 6.95 32.72
N LEU A 578 10.96 7.38 31.57
CA LEU A 578 11.81 8.58 31.51
C LEU A 578 11.00 9.86 31.74
N ALA A 579 9.77 9.94 31.25
CA ALA A 579 8.90 11.10 31.46
C ALA A 579 8.39 11.23 32.89
N SER A 580 8.13 10.11 33.60
CA SER A 580 7.72 10.10 35.02
C SER A 580 8.88 10.35 35.98
N GLY A 581 10.14 10.16 35.52
CA GLY A 581 11.32 10.25 36.37
C GLY A 581 11.66 8.95 37.12
N ASP A 582 10.98 7.83 36.82
CA ASP A 582 11.31 6.51 37.36
C ASP A 582 12.63 6.00 36.79
N LEU A 583 13.00 6.45 35.58
CA LEU A 583 14.37 6.37 35.03
C LEU A 583 14.96 7.76 34.92
N VAL A 584 16.06 8.00 35.62
CA VAL A 584 16.75 9.30 35.66
C VAL A 584 18.01 9.27 34.83
N THR A 585 18.09 10.10 33.80
CA THR A 585 19.30 10.26 33.01
C THR A 585 20.39 10.96 33.80
N ARG A 586 21.58 10.34 33.88
CA ARG A 586 22.79 10.86 34.55
C ARG A 586 23.82 11.36 33.55
N ASN A 587 23.88 10.72 32.40
CA ASN A 587 24.80 11.00 31.32
C ASN A 587 24.02 11.44 30.08
N ARG A 588 24.49 12.45 29.39
CA ARG A 588 23.94 12.82 28.08
C ARG A 588 24.62 11.99 27.00
N ILE A 589 23.84 11.48 26.06
CA ILE A 589 24.36 10.78 24.89
C ILE A 589 24.70 11.82 23.82
N ASP A 590 25.94 12.34 23.89
CA ASP A 590 26.42 13.37 22.93
C ASP A 590 27.02 12.69 21.68
N ARG A 591 26.21 11.88 21.00
CA ARG A 591 26.55 11.21 19.73
C ARG A 591 25.45 11.46 18.70
N LYS A 592 25.84 11.52 17.42
CA LYS A 592 24.88 11.57 16.31
C LYS A 592 24.39 10.17 16.02
N VAL A 593 23.12 9.96 16.26
CA VAL A 593 22.46 8.67 16.04
C VAL A 593 21.47 8.77 14.89
N THR A 594 21.25 7.67 14.17
CA THR A 594 20.09 7.53 13.29
C THR A 594 19.24 6.39 13.78
N TYR A 595 17.90 6.51 13.60
CA TYR A 595 16.94 5.52 14.08
C TYR A 595 16.28 4.80 12.92
N HIS A 596 16.27 3.48 12.99
CA HIS A 596 15.47 2.66 12.10
C HIS A 596 14.10 2.38 12.71
N ASP A 597 13.05 2.83 12.03
CA ASP A 597 11.69 2.48 12.42
C ASP A 597 11.35 1.05 12.00
N PRO A 598 11.19 0.08 12.93
CA PRO A 598 10.76 -1.27 12.59
C PRO A 598 9.40 -1.23 11.90
N CYS A 599 9.25 -1.96 10.78
CA CYS A 599 8.04 -1.84 9.97
C CYS A 599 6.76 -2.28 10.71
N TYR A 600 6.84 -3.26 11.60
CA TYR A 600 5.74 -3.68 12.45
C TYR A 600 5.43 -2.69 13.57
N LEU A 601 6.41 -1.91 14.01
CA LEU A 601 6.16 -0.82 14.95
C LEU A 601 5.53 0.38 14.25
N ALA A 602 6.17 0.90 13.18
CA ALA A 602 5.77 2.13 12.53
C ALA A 602 4.52 1.99 11.64
N ARG A 603 4.42 0.93 10.82
CA ARG A 603 3.29 0.74 9.89
C ARG A 603 2.15 -0.06 10.49
N TYR A 604 2.45 -1.15 11.17
CA TYR A 604 1.43 -2.00 11.78
C TYR A 604 0.85 -1.39 13.04
N SER A 605 1.69 -0.98 13.99
CA SER A 605 1.23 -0.47 15.29
C SER A 605 1.09 1.05 15.35
N LYS A 606 1.60 1.79 14.34
CA LYS A 606 1.59 3.26 14.26
C LYS A 606 2.35 3.95 15.39
N VAL A 607 3.30 3.27 16.01
CA VAL A 607 4.16 3.80 17.06
C VAL A 607 5.44 4.34 16.40
N THR A 608 5.55 5.64 16.29
CA THR A 608 6.71 6.34 15.73
C THR A 608 7.26 7.43 16.66
N ALA A 609 6.44 7.95 17.56
CA ALA A 609 6.79 9.01 18.49
C ALA A 609 7.67 8.49 19.64
N ALA A 610 7.23 7.43 20.32
CA ALA A 610 7.88 6.94 21.53
C ALA A 610 9.40 6.68 21.42
N PRO A 611 9.94 6.03 20.37
CA PRO A 611 11.39 5.90 20.23
C PRO A 611 12.13 7.24 20.12
N ARG A 612 11.50 8.24 19.48
CA ARG A 612 12.06 9.58 19.34
C ARG A 612 12.01 10.36 20.66
N GLU A 613 10.95 10.18 21.44
CA GLU A 613 10.82 10.73 22.78
C GLU A 613 11.90 10.17 23.70
N VAL A 614 12.19 8.86 23.64
CA VAL A 614 13.29 8.24 24.37
C VAL A 614 14.62 8.83 23.95
N LEU A 615 14.93 8.90 22.65
CA LEU A 615 16.18 9.46 22.15
C LEU A 615 16.37 10.94 22.56
N ALA A 616 15.29 11.72 22.53
CA ALA A 616 15.32 13.11 22.99
C ALA A 616 15.56 13.22 24.51
N ALA A 617 14.90 12.39 25.32
CA ALA A 617 15.04 12.36 26.78
C ALA A 617 16.45 12.03 27.24
N ILE A 618 17.15 11.15 26.51
CA ILE A 618 18.56 10.80 26.81
C ILE A 618 19.58 11.78 26.18
N GLY A 619 19.10 12.81 25.46
CA GLY A 619 19.94 13.84 24.85
C GLY A 619 20.69 13.42 23.59
N ALA A 620 20.27 12.32 22.92
CA ALA A 620 20.88 11.87 21.68
C ALA A 620 20.56 12.85 20.52
N ASN A 621 21.54 13.06 19.66
CA ASN A 621 21.37 13.92 18.47
C ASN A 621 20.86 13.08 17.29
N LEU A 622 19.52 12.97 17.18
CA LEU A 622 18.87 12.20 16.13
C LEU A 622 18.97 12.87 14.76
N VAL A 623 19.52 12.17 13.79
CA VAL A 623 19.53 12.53 12.36
C VAL A 623 18.69 11.51 11.60
N GLU A 624 17.55 11.94 11.09
CA GLU A 624 16.62 11.06 10.39
C GLU A 624 17.13 10.61 9.02
N MET A 625 16.99 9.33 8.71
CA MET A 625 17.17 8.84 7.35
C MET A 625 16.03 9.36 6.44
N PRO A 626 16.26 9.52 5.12
CA PRO A 626 15.22 9.96 4.18
C PRO A 626 13.95 9.12 4.21
N ARG A 627 14.09 7.80 4.45
CA ARG A 627 12.97 6.87 4.61
C ARG A 627 12.78 6.57 6.10
N ASN A 628 11.93 7.32 6.80
CA ASN A 628 11.66 7.18 8.23
C ASN A 628 10.16 7.10 8.54
N GLY A 629 9.79 6.84 9.78
CA GLY A 629 8.41 6.72 10.26
C GLY A 629 7.62 5.70 9.43
N ALA A 630 6.41 6.03 9.01
CA ALA A 630 5.59 5.16 8.16
C ALA A 630 6.20 4.89 6.76
N ASN A 631 7.16 5.74 6.33
CA ASN A 631 7.87 5.56 5.06
C ASN A 631 9.15 4.72 5.20
N THR A 632 9.43 4.13 6.37
CA THR A 632 10.64 3.35 6.63
C THR A 632 10.90 2.28 5.58
N PHE A 633 12.17 1.94 5.35
CA PHE A 633 12.55 0.80 4.52
C PHE A 633 12.61 -0.47 5.38
N CYS A 634 12.33 -1.64 4.81
CA CYS A 634 12.27 -2.89 5.55
C CYS A 634 13.67 -3.50 5.79
N CYS A 635 13.85 -4.20 6.89
CA CYS A 635 15.07 -4.98 7.17
C CYS A 635 15.18 -6.25 6.33
N GLY A 636 14.05 -6.77 5.84
CA GLY A 636 14.00 -8.01 5.06
C GLY A 636 13.54 -9.25 5.81
N ALA A 637 13.42 -9.23 7.14
CA ALA A 637 13.19 -10.41 7.97
C ALA A 637 11.76 -10.96 7.99
N GLY A 638 10.75 -10.08 7.85
CA GLY A 638 9.34 -10.43 8.14
C GLY A 638 8.72 -11.41 7.17
N GLY A 639 7.58 -11.99 7.57
CA GLY A 639 6.80 -12.94 6.76
C GLY A 639 7.51 -14.26 6.50
N GLY A 640 8.34 -14.70 7.43
CA GLY A 640 9.12 -15.92 7.34
C GLY A 640 10.37 -15.82 6.46
N ARG A 641 10.69 -14.63 5.93
CA ARG A 641 11.89 -14.45 5.10
C ARG A 641 13.18 -14.70 5.86
N ILE A 642 13.22 -14.40 7.17
CA ILE A 642 14.40 -14.65 8.02
C ILE A 642 14.81 -16.14 8.08
N TRP A 643 13.91 -17.04 7.72
CA TRP A 643 14.12 -18.49 7.66
C TRP A 643 14.44 -19.00 6.25
N GLN A 644 14.53 -18.12 5.26
CA GLN A 644 14.71 -18.49 3.86
C GLN A 644 16.04 -18.00 3.31
N ASP A 645 16.53 -18.65 2.26
CA ASP A 645 17.75 -18.28 1.58
C ASP A 645 17.59 -16.93 0.82
N ASP A 646 18.65 -16.14 0.88
CA ASP A 646 18.77 -14.83 0.23
C ASP A 646 19.84 -14.81 -0.89
N SER A 647 20.40 -15.98 -1.26
CA SER A 647 21.49 -16.08 -2.25
C SER A 647 21.13 -15.55 -3.64
N GLY A 648 19.82 -15.53 -3.98
CA GLY A 648 19.33 -14.98 -5.25
C GLY A 648 19.15 -13.46 -5.28
N LEU A 649 19.37 -12.74 -4.18
CA LEU A 649 19.21 -11.30 -4.13
C LEU A 649 20.45 -10.57 -4.65
N ILE A 650 20.23 -9.45 -5.36
CA ILE A 650 21.32 -8.56 -5.78
C ILE A 650 21.96 -7.89 -4.56
N GLU A 651 21.12 -7.46 -3.62
CA GLU A 651 21.53 -6.85 -2.35
C GLU A 651 20.39 -7.01 -1.33
N ARG A 652 20.70 -7.39 -0.11
CA ARG A 652 19.69 -7.53 0.95
C ARG A 652 19.08 -6.18 1.33
N PRO A 653 17.79 -6.14 1.69
CA PRO A 653 17.18 -4.88 2.17
C PRO A 653 17.92 -4.26 3.34
N SER A 654 18.41 -5.07 4.29
CA SER A 654 19.19 -4.61 5.43
C SER A 654 20.50 -3.93 5.03
N GLU A 655 21.21 -4.43 4.02
CA GLU A 655 22.45 -3.85 3.51
C GLU A 655 22.18 -2.49 2.83
N GLN A 656 21.12 -2.39 2.00
CA GLN A 656 20.70 -1.11 1.42
C GLN A 656 20.38 -0.07 2.50
N ARG A 657 19.78 -0.50 3.59
CA ARG A 657 19.44 0.37 4.72
C ARG A 657 20.67 0.87 5.46
N ILE A 658 21.67 0.00 5.67
CA ILE A 658 22.97 0.42 6.23
C ILE A 658 23.65 1.45 5.33
N ARG A 659 23.66 1.26 3.99
CA ARG A 659 24.21 2.26 3.06
C ARG A 659 23.48 3.59 3.14
N GLU A 660 22.15 3.58 3.32
CA GLU A 660 21.37 4.81 3.52
C GLU A 660 21.79 5.54 4.80
N ALA A 661 22.03 4.82 5.89
CA ALA A 661 22.48 5.39 7.16
C ALA A 661 23.91 5.95 7.04
N VAL A 662 24.83 5.21 6.45
CA VAL A 662 26.23 5.64 6.25
C VAL A 662 26.35 6.86 5.35
N ALA A 663 25.39 7.13 4.46
CA ALA A 663 25.34 8.31 3.63
C ALA A 663 25.02 9.59 4.42
N LEU A 664 24.53 9.49 5.66
CA LEU A 664 24.28 10.63 6.52
C LEU A 664 25.60 11.16 7.13
N PRO A 665 25.77 12.49 7.26
CA PRO A 665 27.03 13.07 7.72
C PRO A 665 27.24 12.89 9.22
N GLY A 666 28.35 12.24 9.59
CA GLY A 666 28.84 12.16 10.96
C GLY A 666 28.01 11.24 11.87
N ILE A 667 27.24 10.30 11.32
CA ILE A 667 26.55 9.28 12.11
C ILE A 667 27.54 8.25 12.60
N SER A 668 27.45 7.91 13.89
CA SER A 668 28.22 6.85 14.56
C SER A 668 27.35 5.65 14.96
N ASP A 669 26.06 5.88 15.23
CA ASP A 669 25.17 4.86 15.78
C ASP A 669 23.92 4.68 14.92
N PHE A 670 23.60 3.43 14.61
CA PHE A 670 22.36 2.98 13.98
C PHE A 670 21.51 2.29 15.03
N VAL A 671 20.46 2.98 15.47
CA VAL A 671 19.62 2.52 16.57
C VAL A 671 18.38 1.81 16.04
N THR A 672 18.04 0.68 16.62
CA THR A 672 16.80 -0.04 16.35
C THR A 672 16.04 -0.37 17.64
N ALA A 673 14.79 -0.79 17.51
CA ALA A 673 13.94 -1.21 18.61
C ALA A 673 13.14 -2.47 18.20
N CYS A 674 13.89 -3.49 17.77
CA CYS A 674 13.32 -4.78 17.36
C CYS A 674 14.43 -5.84 17.39
N PRO A 675 14.25 -6.97 18.07
CA PRO A 675 15.25 -8.05 18.15
C PRO A 675 15.68 -8.59 16.78
N LYS A 676 14.72 -8.76 15.84
CA LYS A 676 15.03 -9.21 14.48
C LYS A 676 15.81 -8.17 13.69
N ASP A 677 15.47 -6.88 13.86
CA ASP A 677 16.22 -5.80 13.20
C ASP A 677 17.65 -5.74 13.71
N LEU A 678 17.87 -5.89 15.04
CA LEU A 678 19.19 -5.93 15.63
C LEU A 678 20.04 -7.05 14.99
N THR A 679 19.47 -8.26 14.89
CA THR A 679 20.10 -9.40 14.22
C THR A 679 20.44 -9.09 12.76
N MET A 680 19.49 -8.57 11.99
CA MET A 680 19.66 -8.29 10.56
C MET A 680 20.68 -7.19 10.30
N TYR A 681 20.66 -6.11 11.07
CA TYR A 681 21.56 -4.97 10.84
C TYR A 681 22.96 -5.21 11.40
N THR A 682 23.13 -5.99 12.46
CA THR A 682 24.45 -6.46 12.92
C THR A 682 25.14 -7.31 11.85
N ALA A 683 24.39 -8.16 11.14
CA ALA A 683 24.94 -8.90 10.00
C ALA A 683 25.21 -7.97 8.80
N ALA A 684 24.29 -7.04 8.50
CA ALA A 684 24.39 -6.17 7.33
C ALA A 684 25.55 -5.17 7.44
N VAL A 685 25.83 -4.61 8.62
CA VAL A 685 26.95 -3.68 8.81
C VAL A 685 28.30 -4.37 8.53
N LYS A 686 28.45 -5.65 8.90
CA LYS A 686 29.62 -6.48 8.58
C LYS A 686 29.67 -6.78 7.08
N ALA A 687 28.57 -7.27 6.50
CA ALA A 687 28.51 -7.62 5.07
C ALA A 687 28.82 -6.42 4.15
N THR A 688 28.51 -5.20 4.60
CA THR A 688 28.81 -3.97 3.85
C THR A 688 30.15 -3.34 4.20
N GLY A 689 30.95 -3.91 5.13
CA GLY A 689 32.27 -3.42 5.54
C GLY A 689 32.21 -2.10 6.32
N HIS A 690 31.16 -1.85 7.07
CA HIS A 690 30.95 -0.58 7.79
C HIS A 690 31.02 -0.72 9.32
N GLU A 691 31.42 -1.89 9.87
CA GLU A 691 31.48 -2.16 11.30
C GLU A 691 32.42 -1.23 12.08
N GLN A 692 33.47 -0.72 11.42
CA GLN A 692 34.41 0.24 12.02
C GLN A 692 33.83 1.68 12.11
N ARG A 693 32.75 1.96 11.35
CA ARG A 693 32.19 3.30 11.19
C ARG A 693 30.84 3.46 11.86
N LEU A 694 30.04 2.41 11.88
CA LEU A 694 28.65 2.45 12.31
C LEU A 694 28.36 1.35 13.32
N LEU A 695 28.08 1.73 14.56
CA LEU A 695 27.64 0.81 15.62
C LEU A 695 26.14 0.56 15.47
N VAL A 696 25.73 -0.69 15.43
CA VAL A 696 24.31 -1.08 15.49
C VAL A 696 23.95 -1.38 16.94
N SER A 697 22.96 -0.67 17.49
CA SER A 697 22.57 -0.79 18.89
C SER A 697 21.05 -0.89 19.04
N ASP A 698 20.61 -1.59 20.09
CA ASP A 698 19.23 -1.49 20.54
C ASP A 698 19.01 -0.17 21.31
N LEU A 699 17.79 0.33 21.26
CA LEU A 699 17.39 1.55 21.98
C LEU A 699 17.66 1.44 23.50
N ALA A 700 17.50 0.24 24.08
CA ALA A 700 17.76 -0.01 25.49
C ALA A 700 19.23 0.20 25.87
N GLU A 701 20.17 -0.07 24.98
CA GLU A 701 21.61 0.13 25.22
C GLU A 701 21.94 1.62 25.43
N LEU A 702 21.32 2.47 24.61
CA LEU A 702 21.49 3.91 24.75
C LEU A 702 20.86 4.45 26.04
N VAL A 703 19.68 3.92 26.42
CA VAL A 703 19.03 4.28 27.68
C VAL A 703 19.88 3.83 28.87
N ALA A 704 20.39 2.60 28.85
CA ALA A 704 21.26 2.06 29.91
C ALA A 704 22.52 2.95 30.09
N ALA A 705 23.18 3.32 28.99
CA ALA A 705 24.32 4.22 29.03
C ALA A 705 23.96 5.63 29.60
N ALA A 706 22.78 6.14 29.24
CA ALA A 706 22.31 7.45 29.71
C ALA A 706 22.00 7.48 31.20
N ILE A 707 21.46 6.40 31.78
CA ILE A 707 21.21 6.30 33.23
C ILE A 707 22.48 5.91 34.02
N GLY A 708 23.60 5.65 33.35
CA GLY A 708 24.85 5.23 33.97
C GLY A 708 24.85 3.75 34.42
N MET A 709 24.04 2.92 33.79
CA MET A 709 24.05 1.48 33.99
C MET A 709 25.23 0.88 33.25
N PRO A 710 26.09 0.06 33.89
CA PRO A 710 27.21 -0.60 33.20
C PRO A 710 26.65 -1.52 32.11
N LEU A 711 27.18 -1.38 30.89
CA LEU A 711 27.05 -2.38 29.86
C LEU A 711 28.00 -3.51 30.27
N GLU A 712 27.53 -4.76 30.36
CA GLU A 712 28.41 -5.89 30.53
C GLU A 712 29.28 -5.98 29.27
N GLU A 713 30.60 -6.16 29.46
CA GLU A 713 31.43 -6.48 28.31
C GLU A 713 30.98 -7.83 27.74
N PRO A 714 30.82 -7.95 26.40
CA PRO A 714 30.57 -9.25 25.82
C PRO A 714 31.64 -10.21 26.30
N PRO A 715 31.32 -11.48 26.68
CA PRO A 715 32.33 -12.45 27.08
C PRO A 715 33.45 -12.44 26.04
N ALA A 716 34.66 -12.24 26.48
CA ALA A 716 35.84 -12.22 25.60
C ALA A 716 35.76 -13.44 24.68
N ASN A 717 35.63 -13.20 23.37
CA ASN A 717 35.45 -14.17 22.32
C ASN A 717 35.84 -15.61 22.73
N GLU A 718 34.88 -16.44 23.09
CA GLU A 718 35.00 -17.84 22.72
C GLU A 718 34.92 -17.83 21.19
N GLU A 719 36.05 -17.92 20.52
CA GLU A 719 36.12 -18.28 19.11
C GLU A 719 35.31 -19.58 18.99
N VAL A 720 34.08 -19.47 18.50
CA VAL A 720 33.33 -20.66 18.06
C VAL A 720 34.21 -21.26 16.98
N PRO A 721 34.77 -22.44 17.20
CA PRO A 721 35.69 -23.02 16.24
C PRO A 721 34.97 -23.15 14.92
N LEU A 722 35.55 -22.65 13.83
CA LEU A 722 35.00 -22.76 12.46
C LEU A 722 34.57 -24.19 12.11
N ALA A 723 35.12 -25.18 12.79
CA ALA A 723 34.76 -26.58 12.69
C ALA A 723 33.30 -26.92 13.12
N GLU A 724 32.66 -26.14 13.99
CA GLU A 724 31.26 -26.38 14.36
C GLU A 724 30.26 -25.76 13.38
N LEU A 725 30.67 -24.78 12.59
CA LEU A 725 29.86 -24.21 11.50
C LEU A 725 29.88 -25.09 10.23
N GLU A 726 30.98 -25.83 10.01
CA GLU A 726 31.09 -26.78 8.89
C GLU A 726 30.39 -28.13 9.16
N ALA A 727 30.21 -28.50 10.43
CA ALA A 727 29.56 -29.77 10.80
C ALA A 727 28.01 -29.76 10.61
N THR A 728 27.42 -28.61 10.31
CA THR A 728 25.98 -28.48 9.97
C THR A 728 25.70 -28.54 8.47
N GLU A 729 26.73 -28.63 7.62
CA GLU A 729 26.60 -28.68 6.16
C GLU A 729 26.63 -30.08 5.54
N VAL A 730 26.82 -31.13 6.31
CA VAL A 730 26.86 -32.48 5.73
C VAL A 730 25.74 -33.36 6.30
N LEU A 731 24.56 -33.34 5.65
CA LEU A 731 23.68 -34.48 5.64
C LEU A 731 23.87 -35.22 4.31
N PRO A 732 24.15 -36.54 4.33
CA PRO A 732 24.33 -37.32 3.12
C PRO A 732 22.98 -37.63 2.44
N GLY A 733 23.01 -37.63 1.13
CA GLY A 733 22.24 -38.26 0.06
C GLY A 733 20.78 -38.59 0.22
#